data_fa0f0db7ff6b3245131976fa06f083a5
#
_entry.id   fa0f0db7ff6b3245131976fa06f083a5
#
_cell.length_a   1.000
_cell.length_b   1.000
_cell.length_c   1.000
_cell.angle_alpha   90.00
_cell.angle_beta   90.00
_cell.angle_gamma   90.00
#
_symmetry.space_group_name_H-M   'P 1'
#
loop_
_entity.id
_entity.type
_entity.pdbx_description
1 polymer ?
#
loop_
_entity_poly.entity_id
_entity_poly.type
_entity_poly.pdbx_seq_one_letter_code
_entity_poly.pdbx_strand_id
1 'polypeptide(L)'
;MLRKNLKFPQRVLAALGLSALLASSAFATPKVVIISLDGATPRLIKAYEDAHQIPTGTGFEILKDKGTLALQNITVTPSLTAVAHIALATGSNPSPNDINTNTFQLVASPFTKTISGFGAPIGGYVFNPLGEDPNPTARPLWHALKAAGKTVVTATWAGGDGVDVKVPGLDNSPIIQPAALRTVDFTVPFGEFGGLSAQGFALTKADFTPLPTPKLRGQLIAAGHPSYSEILQKRTPLQTFKVGGVSYTIQVVAIDSTDDGVTNYDTLVFYDVAQGVQPGPFQLPSTGPAYVKFSSGMSAPFYLEGSSNKAGLGYFVSALSSDLSTVHIVQYAADDIPRNPAVIADVDDINTHVGFWADQADFRIPERISPGLSQFSDQELEAAFEDQVRLFVDYQTRVALRAMERFPDADLLMIYIEQPDGSEHQFLLTDQRQATNPTDPNSIYTSQDPAKIARYQGYTLNAYLTANRAVDNIIKAVGLDENGVPKADVFVVSDHGFDPFFTSVSGANILAKGGFDTSKVRAVTSGPDVNFYINLQGREPNGTVTPQEYITLQQQIVQYVQSLNDTNPLFTLGQQTVPVFEIVHPRPVDINDPNFGLETDSFIGQDAGDVVAVLTDGYNFDGVQSPLVNRKGDPQDSKAILSVSNFYGAHGFNSQILDMSAIFYAAGPDILHGTLDLVHNIDVAPTIDKILGVQPDDTVQGTVINGLLK
;
A
#
# COMPACT_ATOMS: atom_id res chain seq x y z
N MET A 1 -86.48 10.09 15.54
CA MET A 1 -86.98 9.03 16.43
C MET A 1 -85.98 7.91 16.50
N LEU A 2 -85.74 7.45 17.72
CA LEU A 2 -85.03 6.23 18.12
C LEU A 2 -83.51 6.15 17.85
N ARG A 3 -82.77 6.59 18.90
CA ARG A 3 -81.41 6.14 19.22
C ARG A 3 -81.48 4.67 19.70
N LYS A 4 -80.64 3.82 19.19
CA LYS A 4 -80.31 2.53 19.82
C LYS A 4 -78.84 2.52 20.23
N ASN A 5 -78.66 2.45 21.55
CA ASN A 5 -77.38 2.19 22.23
C ASN A 5 -76.92 0.75 21.99
N LEU A 6 -75.70 0.57 21.59
CA LEU A 6 -74.99 -0.70 21.61
C LEU A 6 -73.83 -0.62 22.59
N LYS A 7 -73.99 -1.38 23.68
CA LYS A 7 -72.98 -1.62 24.73
C LYS A 7 -71.93 -2.60 24.17
N PHE A 8 -70.61 -2.22 24.20
CA PHE A 8 -69.53 -3.14 24.05
C PHE A 8 -69.19 -3.79 25.40
N PRO A 9 -68.84 -5.10 25.40
CA PRO A 9 -68.40 -5.74 26.66
C PRO A 9 -66.86 -5.53 26.77
N GLN A 10 -66.43 -5.14 27.97
CA GLN A 10 -65.04 -5.13 28.38
C GLN A 10 -64.51 -6.56 28.41
N ARG A 11 -63.51 -6.84 27.57
CA ARG A 11 -62.70 -8.03 27.70
C ARG A 11 -61.42 -7.65 28.48
N VAL A 12 -61.26 -8.31 29.58
CA VAL A 12 -60.08 -8.35 30.43
C VAL A 12 -58.96 -8.97 29.60
N LEU A 13 -57.92 -8.21 29.26
CA LEU A 13 -56.66 -8.75 28.72
C LEU A 13 -55.81 -9.19 29.91
N ALA A 14 -55.66 -10.48 30.07
CA ALA A 14 -54.63 -11.08 30.91
C ALA A 14 -53.27 -10.83 30.25
N ALA A 15 -52.41 -10.06 30.93
CA ALA A 15 -51.03 -9.89 30.53
C ALA A 15 -50.25 -11.19 30.82
N LEU A 16 -50.07 -12.03 29.81
CA LEU A 16 -49.06 -13.07 29.82
C LEU A 16 -47.71 -12.41 29.55
N GLY A 17 -46.89 -12.27 30.58
CA GLY A 17 -45.51 -11.87 30.50
C GLY A 17 -44.73 -12.92 29.70
N LEU A 18 -44.49 -12.66 28.42
CA LEU A 18 -43.51 -13.37 27.63
C LEU A 18 -42.15 -12.75 27.97
N SER A 19 -41.45 -13.32 28.93
CA SER A 19 -40.01 -13.07 29.11
C SER A 19 -39.29 -13.65 27.87
N ALA A 20 -39.11 -12.83 26.86
CA ALA A 20 -38.19 -13.14 25.81
C ALA A 20 -36.80 -13.18 26.45
N LEU A 21 -36.29 -14.37 26.72
CA LEU A 21 -34.85 -14.61 26.82
C LEU A 21 -34.27 -14.17 25.48
N LEU A 22 -33.73 -12.97 25.45
CA LEU A 22 -32.73 -12.60 24.48
C LEU A 22 -31.52 -13.48 24.80
N ALA A 23 -31.50 -14.69 24.23
CA ALA A 23 -30.27 -15.37 24.01
C ALA A 23 -29.46 -14.41 23.12
N SER A 24 -28.49 -13.73 23.68
CA SER A 24 -27.42 -13.12 22.92
C SER A 24 -26.81 -14.28 22.12
N SER A 25 -27.20 -14.42 20.87
CA SER A 25 -26.40 -15.19 19.93
C SER A 25 -25.01 -14.56 20.00
N ALA A 26 -24.08 -15.24 20.66
CA ALA A 26 -22.69 -14.90 20.51
C ALA A 26 -22.44 -14.97 19.01
N PHE A 27 -22.25 -13.84 18.37
CA PHE A 27 -21.82 -13.81 16.98
C PHE A 27 -20.49 -14.56 16.96
N ALA A 28 -20.36 -15.53 16.07
CA ALA A 28 -19.09 -16.17 15.82
C ALA A 28 -18.08 -15.09 15.42
N THR A 29 -16.84 -15.24 15.85
CA THR A 29 -15.73 -14.34 15.53
C THR A 29 -14.60 -15.18 14.96
N PRO A 30 -13.75 -14.66 14.06
CA PRO A 30 -12.54 -15.36 13.65
C PRO A 30 -11.72 -15.81 14.86
N LYS A 31 -11.01 -16.93 14.75
CA LYS A 31 -10.16 -17.40 15.86
C LYS A 31 -8.91 -16.56 16.01
N VAL A 32 -8.25 -16.29 14.89
CA VAL A 32 -7.05 -15.46 14.80
C VAL A 32 -7.27 -14.36 13.78
N VAL A 33 -6.89 -13.15 14.12
CA VAL A 33 -6.86 -11.98 13.23
C VAL A 33 -5.46 -11.40 13.25
N ILE A 34 -4.82 -11.33 12.09
CA ILE A 34 -3.56 -10.61 11.93
C ILE A 34 -3.80 -9.34 11.12
N ILE A 35 -3.31 -8.22 11.60
CA ILE A 35 -3.37 -6.90 10.97
C ILE A 35 -1.93 -6.45 10.75
N SER A 36 -1.53 -6.28 9.50
CA SER A 36 -0.26 -5.64 9.16
C SER A 36 -0.50 -4.16 8.87
N LEU A 37 0.25 -3.30 9.57
CA LEU A 37 0.32 -1.87 9.32
C LEU A 37 1.62 -1.58 8.61
N ASP A 38 1.57 -1.29 7.31
CA ASP A 38 2.75 -1.07 6.51
C ASP A 38 3.64 0.03 7.09
N GLY A 39 4.92 -0.25 7.26
CA GLY A 39 5.95 0.70 7.69
C GLY A 39 5.88 1.16 9.14
N ALA A 40 4.92 0.70 9.96
CA ALA A 40 4.77 1.21 11.33
C ALA A 40 5.98 0.90 12.22
N THR A 41 6.51 1.93 12.90
CA THR A 41 7.72 1.82 13.72
C THR A 41 7.44 1.90 15.22
N PRO A 42 8.07 1.04 16.07
CA PRO A 42 7.93 1.12 17.52
C PRO A 42 8.37 2.49 18.07
N ARG A 43 9.40 3.07 17.47
CA ARG A 43 9.97 4.36 17.86
C ARG A 43 8.96 5.51 17.78
N LEU A 44 8.23 5.61 16.65
CA LEU A 44 7.25 6.68 16.45
C LEU A 44 6.00 6.46 17.30
N ILE A 45 5.49 5.22 17.40
CA ILE A 45 4.36 4.92 18.28
C ILE A 45 4.69 5.32 19.72
N LYS A 46 5.87 4.91 20.22
CA LYS A 46 6.30 5.28 21.57
C LYS A 46 6.43 6.81 21.74
N ALA A 47 6.98 7.51 20.76
CA ALA A 47 7.10 8.97 20.83
C ALA A 47 5.72 9.65 20.90
N TYR A 48 4.75 9.17 20.14
CA TYR A 48 3.38 9.70 20.14
C TYR A 48 2.62 9.31 21.43
N GLU A 49 2.84 8.12 21.98
CA GLU A 49 2.31 7.73 23.29
C GLU A 49 2.88 8.62 24.41
N ASP A 50 4.20 8.80 24.45
CA ASP A 50 4.88 9.63 25.45
C ASP A 50 4.40 11.11 25.37
N ALA A 51 4.06 11.57 24.17
CA ALA A 51 3.48 12.90 23.94
C ALA A 51 1.96 12.96 24.18
N HIS A 52 1.32 11.86 24.60
CA HIS A 52 -0.14 11.74 24.78
C HIS A 52 -0.96 12.10 23.53
N GLN A 53 -0.44 11.80 22.35
CA GLN A 53 -1.09 12.08 21.08
C GLN A 53 -1.92 10.88 20.57
N ILE A 54 -1.64 9.65 21.01
CA ILE A 54 -2.48 8.48 20.73
C ILE A 54 -3.66 8.45 21.71
N PRO A 55 -4.92 8.34 21.24
CA PRO A 55 -6.10 8.31 22.11
C PRO A 55 -6.10 7.10 23.03
N THR A 56 -6.39 7.33 24.31
CA THR A 56 -6.51 6.27 25.32
C THR A 56 -7.73 5.38 25.10
N GLY A 57 -7.62 4.09 25.44
CA GLY A 57 -8.68 3.10 25.30
C GLY A 57 -8.99 2.73 23.85
N THR A 58 -8.06 2.92 22.94
CA THR A 58 -8.22 2.60 21.50
C THR A 58 -7.06 1.72 21.01
N GLY A 59 -7.30 0.98 19.97
CA GLY A 59 -6.34 0.23 19.16
C GLY A 59 -5.08 -0.25 19.88
N PHE A 60 -3.98 0.46 19.69
CA PHE A 60 -2.68 0.09 20.28
C PHE A 60 -2.70 0.01 21.79
N GLU A 61 -3.40 0.93 22.47
CA GLU A 61 -3.44 0.92 23.94
C GLU A 61 -4.23 -0.29 24.47
N ILE A 62 -5.34 -0.68 23.81
CA ILE A 62 -6.08 -1.90 24.18
C ILE A 62 -5.16 -3.12 24.08
N LEU A 63 -4.42 -3.26 22.99
CA LEU A 63 -3.53 -4.40 22.78
C LEU A 63 -2.40 -4.44 23.81
N LYS A 64 -1.83 -3.29 24.12
CA LYS A 64 -0.78 -3.13 25.14
C LYS A 64 -1.29 -3.46 26.54
N ASP A 65 -2.48 -2.97 26.90
CA ASP A 65 -3.04 -3.13 28.25
C ASP A 65 -3.61 -4.53 28.49
N LYS A 66 -4.02 -5.25 27.45
CA LYS A 66 -4.71 -6.54 27.55
C LYS A 66 -3.93 -7.73 27.00
N GLY A 67 -2.75 -7.48 26.43
CA GLY A 67 -1.95 -8.50 25.77
C GLY A 67 -0.45 -8.28 25.95
N THR A 68 0.29 -8.62 24.93
CA THR A 68 1.75 -8.54 24.89
C THR A 68 2.20 -7.62 23.75
N LEU A 69 3.20 -6.79 24.02
CA LEU A 69 3.95 -6.07 23.01
C LEU A 69 5.41 -6.55 23.00
N ALA A 70 6.09 -6.44 21.86
CA ALA A 70 7.54 -6.57 21.79
C ALA A 70 8.20 -5.19 21.68
N LEU A 71 9.35 -5.02 22.32
CA LEU A 71 10.14 -3.79 22.23
C LEU A 71 10.81 -3.67 20.86
N GLN A 72 11.14 -4.81 20.26
CA GLN A 72 11.71 -4.92 18.93
C GLN A 72 11.12 -6.13 18.21
N ASN A 73 10.83 -5.96 16.92
CA ASN A 73 10.45 -7.05 16.02
C ASN A 73 11.34 -6.98 14.76
N ILE A 74 12.29 -7.92 14.68
CA ILE A 74 13.23 -7.96 13.55
C ILE A 74 12.49 -8.51 12.32
N THR A 75 12.45 -7.72 11.28
CA THR A 75 11.96 -8.12 9.96
C THR A 75 13.03 -8.87 9.16
N VAL A 76 12.80 -9.09 7.88
CA VAL A 76 13.75 -9.73 6.96
C VAL A 76 14.59 -8.70 6.19
N THR A 77 15.70 -9.13 5.61
CA THR A 77 16.51 -8.30 4.71
C THR A 77 16.36 -8.79 3.27
N PRO A 78 16.05 -7.90 2.31
CA PRO A 78 15.74 -6.48 2.50
C PRO A 78 14.36 -6.27 3.15
N SER A 79 14.23 -5.23 3.96
CA SER A 79 13.02 -4.90 4.70
C SER A 79 12.00 -4.18 3.80
N LEU A 80 11.55 -4.87 2.77
CA LEU A 80 10.63 -4.37 1.74
C LEU A 80 9.25 -5.01 1.87
N THR A 81 8.22 -4.28 1.48
CA THR A 81 6.81 -4.66 1.68
C THR A 81 6.46 -6.06 1.18
N ALA A 82 6.76 -6.40 -0.08
CA ALA A 82 6.46 -7.73 -0.62
C ALA A 82 7.26 -8.83 0.08
N VAL A 83 8.55 -8.58 0.34
CA VAL A 83 9.47 -9.54 0.99
C VAL A 83 9.00 -9.85 2.40
N ALA A 84 8.71 -8.81 3.18
CA ALA A 84 8.37 -8.96 4.59
C ALA A 84 6.95 -9.52 4.79
N HIS A 85 5.96 -9.16 3.95
CA HIS A 85 4.62 -9.74 4.02
C HIS A 85 4.61 -11.23 3.66
N ILE A 86 5.41 -11.65 2.68
CA ILE A 86 5.56 -13.06 2.35
C ILE A 86 6.34 -13.78 3.46
N ALA A 87 7.33 -13.15 4.07
CA ALA A 87 8.02 -13.72 5.24
C ALA A 87 7.07 -13.90 6.44
N LEU A 88 6.22 -12.93 6.73
CA LEU A 88 5.13 -13.05 7.73
C LEU A 88 4.18 -14.20 7.41
N ALA A 89 3.86 -14.39 6.13
CA ALA A 89 2.90 -15.41 5.69
C ALA A 89 3.51 -16.81 5.61
N THR A 90 4.81 -16.94 5.36
CA THR A 90 5.49 -18.23 5.19
C THR A 90 6.30 -18.67 6.40
N GLY A 91 6.58 -17.75 7.32
CA GLY A 91 7.52 -18.00 8.43
C GLY A 91 8.96 -18.22 7.96
N SER A 92 9.33 -17.71 6.76
CA SER A 92 10.63 -17.97 6.13
C SER A 92 11.24 -16.71 5.54
N ASN A 93 12.58 -16.68 5.52
CA ASN A 93 13.36 -15.65 4.84
C ASN A 93 13.26 -15.75 3.30
N PRO A 94 13.80 -14.80 2.54
CA PRO A 94 13.80 -14.83 1.07
C PRO A 94 14.39 -16.10 0.46
N SER A 95 15.36 -16.74 1.11
CA SER A 95 16.01 -17.95 0.57
C SER A 95 14.99 -19.05 0.21
N PRO A 96 14.10 -19.54 1.11
CA PRO A 96 13.12 -20.55 0.74
C PRO A 96 11.84 -19.98 0.10
N ASN A 97 11.45 -18.73 0.35
CA ASN A 97 10.23 -18.18 -0.23
C ASN A 97 10.44 -17.50 -1.59
N ASP A 98 11.68 -17.15 -1.92
CA ASP A 98 12.16 -16.58 -3.18
C ASP A 98 11.53 -15.22 -3.58
N ILE A 99 10.95 -14.50 -2.64
CA ILE A 99 10.54 -13.12 -2.87
C ILE A 99 11.69 -12.20 -2.42
N ASN A 100 12.44 -11.69 -3.38
CA ASN A 100 13.74 -11.08 -3.12
C ASN A 100 13.67 -9.54 -2.94
N THR A 101 12.76 -8.88 -3.65
CA THR A 101 12.48 -7.43 -3.55
C THR A 101 11.09 -7.12 -4.05
N ASN A 102 10.61 -5.86 -3.94
CA ASN A 102 9.32 -5.45 -4.53
C ASN A 102 9.32 -5.52 -6.06
N THR A 103 10.49 -5.49 -6.70
CA THR A 103 10.65 -5.67 -8.15
C THR A 103 11.98 -6.36 -8.44
N PHE A 104 11.95 -7.51 -9.08
CA PHE A 104 13.15 -8.27 -9.42
C PHE A 104 13.00 -9.00 -10.77
N GLN A 105 14.00 -9.71 -11.21
CA GLN A 105 13.96 -10.53 -12.42
C GLN A 105 13.85 -12.01 -12.01
N LEU A 106 12.96 -12.76 -12.65
CA LEU A 106 13.04 -14.21 -12.58
C LEU A 106 14.27 -14.66 -13.38
N VAL A 107 15.20 -15.35 -12.72
CA VAL A 107 16.36 -15.94 -13.35
C VAL A 107 15.89 -16.88 -14.46
N ALA A 108 16.60 -16.96 -15.58
CA ALA A 108 16.20 -17.66 -16.80
C ALA A 108 14.98 -17.05 -17.54
N SER A 109 14.42 -15.93 -17.11
CA SER A 109 13.51 -15.13 -17.94
C SER A 109 14.26 -14.21 -18.91
N PRO A 110 13.59 -13.57 -19.90
CA PRO A 110 14.26 -12.59 -20.76
C PRO A 110 14.93 -11.48 -19.97
N PHE A 111 16.21 -11.26 -20.21
CA PHE A 111 17.12 -10.39 -19.44
C PHE A 111 16.63 -8.95 -19.21
N THR A 112 15.71 -8.46 -20.04
CA THR A 112 15.17 -7.10 -19.93
C THR A 112 13.84 -7.02 -19.17
N LYS A 113 13.36 -8.13 -18.62
CA LYS A 113 12.06 -8.21 -17.96
C LYS A 113 12.19 -8.29 -16.44
N THR A 114 11.20 -7.76 -15.74
CA THR A 114 11.07 -7.84 -14.30
C THR A 114 9.68 -8.34 -13.93
N ILE A 115 9.55 -8.80 -12.71
CA ILE A 115 8.27 -9.16 -12.11
C ILE A 115 8.11 -8.36 -10.82
N SER A 116 6.86 -8.07 -10.46
CA SER A 116 6.53 -7.51 -9.14
C SER A 116 6.62 -8.59 -8.07
N GLY A 117 7.26 -8.29 -6.95
CA GLY A 117 7.33 -9.18 -5.78
C GLY A 117 5.95 -9.51 -5.20
N PHE A 118 4.97 -8.60 -5.36
CA PHE A 118 3.58 -8.84 -4.95
C PHE A 118 2.89 -9.91 -5.78
N GLY A 119 3.30 -10.11 -7.03
CA GLY A 119 2.76 -11.09 -7.96
C GLY A 119 3.77 -12.17 -8.38
N ALA A 120 4.93 -12.26 -7.77
CA ALA A 120 5.95 -13.26 -8.10
C ALA A 120 5.61 -14.65 -7.54
N PRO A 121 6.17 -15.73 -8.11
CA PRO A 121 5.99 -17.07 -7.56
C PRO A 121 6.60 -17.15 -6.15
N ILE A 122 5.90 -17.81 -5.25
CA ILE A 122 6.38 -18.06 -3.88
C ILE A 122 6.98 -19.47 -3.85
N GLY A 123 8.20 -19.59 -3.36
CA GLY A 123 8.78 -20.89 -3.07
C GLY A 123 9.78 -21.44 -4.07
N GLY A 124 10.51 -20.57 -4.75
CA GLY A 124 11.72 -20.99 -5.47
C GLY A 124 11.47 -21.96 -6.63
N TYR A 125 10.87 -21.48 -7.70
CA TYR A 125 10.76 -22.25 -8.93
C TYR A 125 12.12 -22.40 -9.61
N VAL A 126 12.47 -23.64 -9.96
CA VAL A 126 13.58 -23.87 -10.90
C VAL A 126 13.04 -23.68 -12.31
N PHE A 127 13.16 -22.46 -12.83
CA PHE A 127 12.93 -22.22 -14.24
C PHE A 127 14.18 -22.62 -15.01
N ASN A 128 14.15 -23.77 -15.67
CA ASN A 128 15.17 -24.14 -16.63
C ASN A 128 14.53 -24.25 -18.03
N PRO A 129 15.31 -24.15 -19.12
CA PRO A 129 14.78 -24.30 -20.48
C PRO A 129 14.14 -25.67 -20.75
N LEU A 130 14.31 -26.62 -19.86
CA LEU A 130 13.83 -28.00 -19.94
C LEU A 130 12.57 -28.26 -19.12
N GLY A 131 12.15 -27.35 -18.26
CA GLY A 131 10.95 -27.50 -17.45
C GLY A 131 10.99 -26.62 -16.19
N GLU A 132 9.82 -26.41 -15.64
CA GLU A 132 9.61 -25.71 -14.38
C GLU A 132 9.45 -26.74 -13.26
N ASP A 133 9.86 -26.37 -12.08
CA ASP A 133 9.34 -27.04 -10.87
C ASP A 133 8.08 -26.32 -10.42
N PRO A 134 6.89 -26.87 -10.61
CA PRO A 134 5.65 -26.23 -10.22
C PRO A 134 5.39 -26.29 -8.71
N ASN A 135 6.24 -26.95 -7.94
CA ASN A 135 6.05 -27.10 -6.50
C ASN A 135 6.88 -26.04 -5.75
N PRO A 136 6.22 -25.03 -5.16
CA PRO A 136 6.93 -24.05 -4.37
C PRO A 136 7.60 -24.71 -3.17
N THR A 137 8.78 -24.23 -2.80
CA THR A 137 9.53 -24.74 -1.63
C THR A 137 9.00 -24.18 -0.33
N ALA A 138 8.35 -23.00 -0.34
CA ALA A 138 7.68 -22.39 0.79
C ALA A 138 6.18 -22.29 0.57
N ARG A 139 5.38 -22.63 1.57
CA ARG A 139 3.93 -22.45 1.54
C ARG A 139 3.49 -21.36 2.50
N PRO A 140 2.72 -20.36 2.02
CA PRO A 140 2.15 -19.37 2.91
C PRO A 140 1.06 -19.98 3.81
N LEU A 141 0.81 -19.34 4.95
CA LEU A 141 -0.20 -19.75 5.96
C LEU A 141 -1.54 -20.11 5.33
N TRP A 142 -2.02 -19.31 4.38
CA TRP A 142 -3.32 -19.57 3.74
C TRP A 142 -3.37 -20.91 3.00
N HIS A 143 -2.25 -21.42 2.49
CA HIS A 143 -2.20 -22.76 1.88
C HIS A 143 -1.99 -23.85 2.89
N ALA A 144 -1.08 -23.68 3.83
CA ALA A 144 -0.78 -24.65 4.87
C ALA A 144 -2.04 -24.93 5.72
N LEU A 145 -2.70 -23.88 6.18
CA LEU A 145 -3.91 -23.98 7.00
C LEU A 145 -5.10 -24.55 6.21
N LYS A 146 -5.31 -24.10 4.96
CA LYS A 146 -6.37 -24.65 4.12
C LYS A 146 -6.16 -26.15 3.83
N ALA A 147 -4.93 -26.58 3.61
CA ALA A 147 -4.60 -28.01 3.48
C ALA A 147 -4.91 -28.78 4.78
N ALA A 148 -4.82 -28.14 5.94
CA ALA A 148 -5.23 -28.70 7.24
C ALA A 148 -6.74 -28.58 7.52
N GLY A 149 -7.55 -28.18 6.54
CA GLY A 149 -9.01 -28.06 6.66
C GLY A 149 -9.49 -26.80 7.41
N LYS A 150 -8.66 -25.77 7.51
CA LYS A 150 -8.99 -24.48 8.12
C LYS A 150 -9.55 -23.51 7.11
N THR A 151 -10.39 -22.59 7.55
CA THR A 151 -10.91 -21.49 6.75
C THR A 151 -10.00 -20.28 6.89
N VAL A 152 -9.45 -19.81 5.77
CA VAL A 152 -8.54 -18.66 5.72
C VAL A 152 -9.09 -17.60 4.80
N VAL A 153 -9.01 -16.35 5.26
CA VAL A 153 -9.52 -15.16 4.57
C VAL A 153 -8.41 -14.13 4.49
N THR A 154 -8.21 -13.55 3.31
CA THR A 154 -7.25 -12.44 3.13
C THR A 154 -7.98 -11.17 2.66
N ALA A 155 -7.70 -10.06 3.31
CA ALA A 155 -8.21 -8.73 2.97
C ALA A 155 -7.06 -7.84 2.57
N THR A 156 -6.82 -7.72 1.26
CA THR A 156 -5.73 -6.96 0.62
C THR A 156 -4.31 -7.37 1.02
N TRP A 157 -4.11 -8.61 1.47
CA TRP A 157 -2.77 -9.08 1.88
C TRP A 157 -1.83 -9.23 0.69
N ALA A 158 -0.62 -8.68 0.80
CA ALA A 158 0.41 -8.75 -0.23
C ALA A 158 0.76 -10.21 -0.57
N GLY A 159 0.70 -10.57 -1.84
CA GLY A 159 0.93 -11.92 -2.33
C GLY A 159 -0.27 -12.89 -2.25
N GLY A 160 -1.41 -12.45 -1.69
CA GLY A 160 -2.64 -13.25 -1.58
C GLY A 160 -3.66 -13.01 -2.71
N ASP A 161 -3.27 -12.40 -3.82
CA ASP A 161 -4.15 -11.80 -4.82
C ASP A 161 -4.83 -12.76 -5.81
N GLY A 162 -4.48 -14.03 -5.81
CA GLY A 162 -5.15 -15.05 -6.63
C GLY A 162 -4.93 -14.93 -8.13
N VAL A 163 -3.79 -14.43 -8.59
CA VAL A 163 -3.42 -14.34 -10.00
C VAL A 163 -2.59 -15.54 -10.46
N ASP A 164 -2.67 -15.87 -11.76
CA ASP A 164 -1.74 -16.81 -12.38
C ASP A 164 -0.39 -16.13 -12.61
N VAL A 165 0.68 -16.71 -12.09
CA VAL A 165 2.04 -16.24 -12.32
C VAL A 165 2.63 -16.88 -13.57
N LYS A 166 3.18 -16.06 -14.46
CA LYS A 166 3.81 -16.47 -15.73
C LYS A 166 5.19 -15.87 -15.84
N VAL A 167 6.04 -16.48 -16.69
CA VAL A 167 7.36 -15.92 -16.97
C VAL A 167 7.22 -14.59 -17.74
N PRO A 168 7.74 -13.47 -17.21
CA PRO A 168 7.58 -12.17 -17.84
C PRO A 168 8.19 -12.12 -19.24
N GLY A 169 7.43 -11.57 -20.20
CA GLY A 169 7.92 -11.29 -21.54
C GLY A 169 8.13 -12.50 -22.46
N LEU A 170 7.64 -13.67 -22.07
CA LEU A 170 7.54 -14.83 -22.97
C LEU A 170 6.09 -14.99 -23.43
N ASP A 171 5.86 -14.86 -24.74
CA ASP A 171 4.57 -15.15 -25.35
C ASP A 171 4.22 -16.64 -25.12
N ASN A 172 2.98 -16.92 -24.73
CA ASN A 172 2.52 -18.27 -24.39
C ASN A 172 3.34 -18.95 -23.28
N SER A 173 3.93 -18.19 -22.37
CA SER A 173 4.56 -18.74 -21.17
C SER A 173 3.60 -19.65 -20.43
N PRO A 174 4.06 -20.80 -19.97
CA PRO A 174 3.27 -21.63 -19.07
C PRO A 174 2.98 -20.86 -17.77
N ILE A 175 1.96 -21.31 -17.06
CA ILE A 175 1.65 -20.83 -15.71
C ILE A 175 2.62 -21.53 -14.77
N ILE A 176 3.51 -20.77 -14.14
CA ILE A 176 4.50 -21.29 -13.19
C ILE A 176 3.94 -21.40 -11.77
N GLN A 177 2.97 -20.54 -11.42
CA GLN A 177 2.17 -20.71 -10.20
C GLN A 177 0.71 -20.39 -10.52
N PRO A 178 -0.19 -21.36 -10.45
CA PRO A 178 -1.61 -21.15 -10.71
C PRO A 178 -2.28 -20.25 -9.67
N ALA A 179 -3.28 -19.50 -10.07
CA ALA A 179 -4.12 -18.70 -9.19
C ALA A 179 -4.66 -19.50 -7.99
N ALA A 180 -5.00 -20.77 -8.20
CA ALA A 180 -5.47 -21.67 -7.13
C ALA A 180 -4.46 -21.86 -5.99
N LEU A 181 -3.18 -21.60 -6.21
CA LEU A 181 -2.14 -21.59 -5.17
C LEU A 181 -1.97 -20.24 -4.49
N ARG A 182 -2.75 -19.24 -4.88
CA ARG A 182 -2.73 -17.88 -4.31
C ARG A 182 -4.09 -17.44 -3.77
N THR A 183 -5.11 -18.31 -3.87
CA THR A 183 -6.46 -18.00 -3.40
C THR A 183 -6.80 -18.79 -2.14
N VAL A 184 -7.66 -18.22 -1.36
CA VAL A 184 -8.23 -18.79 -0.13
C VAL A 184 -9.75 -18.78 -0.20
N ASP A 185 -10.45 -18.95 0.91
CA ASP A 185 -11.91 -19.01 0.92
C ASP A 185 -12.55 -17.65 0.55
N PHE A 186 -11.88 -16.53 0.88
CA PHE A 186 -12.25 -15.19 0.44
C PHE A 186 -10.99 -14.35 0.30
N THR A 187 -10.75 -13.77 -0.87
CA THR A 187 -9.56 -12.96 -1.14
C THR A 187 -9.95 -11.67 -1.84
N VAL A 188 -9.54 -10.55 -1.26
CA VAL A 188 -9.58 -9.23 -1.91
C VAL A 188 -8.17 -8.88 -2.36
N PRO A 189 -7.93 -8.67 -3.66
CA PRO A 189 -6.62 -8.35 -4.20
C PRO A 189 -6.02 -7.08 -3.58
N PHE A 190 -4.69 -7.02 -3.51
CA PHE A 190 -3.98 -5.78 -3.14
C PHE A 190 -4.31 -4.63 -4.11
N GLY A 191 -4.51 -4.93 -5.37
CA GLY A 191 -4.81 -4.00 -6.45
C GLY A 191 -3.74 -4.00 -7.53
N GLU A 192 -4.09 -3.55 -8.72
CA GLU A 192 -3.12 -3.28 -9.78
C GLU A 192 -3.12 -1.78 -10.08
N PHE A 193 -1.92 -1.19 -10.08
CA PHE A 193 -1.71 0.20 -10.46
C PHE A 193 -1.64 0.30 -11.99
N GLY A 194 -2.63 0.89 -12.64
CA GLY A 194 -2.58 0.94 -14.10
C GLY A 194 -3.75 1.62 -14.79
N GLY A 195 -4.65 2.24 -14.05
CA GLY A 195 -5.82 2.91 -14.59
C GLY A 195 -5.54 4.33 -15.08
N LEU A 196 -6.21 5.29 -14.52
CA LEU A 196 -6.10 6.72 -14.81
C LEU A 196 -5.17 7.39 -13.81
N SER A 197 -4.10 8.00 -14.28
CA SER A 197 -3.19 8.76 -13.41
C SER A 197 -3.88 9.99 -12.84
N ALA A 198 -3.46 10.44 -11.65
CA ALA A 198 -3.89 11.70 -11.05
C ALA A 198 -3.67 12.89 -11.99
N GLN A 199 -4.58 13.86 -11.96
CA GLN A 199 -4.52 15.04 -12.81
C GLN A 199 -5.09 16.27 -12.10
N GLY A 200 -4.51 17.46 -12.36
CA GLY A 200 -5.00 18.74 -11.87
C GLY A 200 -5.70 19.56 -12.93
N PHE A 201 -6.76 20.28 -12.52
CA PHE A 201 -7.48 21.25 -13.36
C PHE A 201 -7.56 22.59 -12.65
N ALA A 202 -6.85 23.59 -13.16
CA ALA A 202 -6.94 24.97 -12.71
C ALA A 202 -7.88 25.73 -13.65
N LEU A 203 -9.04 26.16 -13.16
CA LEU A 203 -10.09 26.80 -13.90
C LEU A 203 -10.39 28.18 -13.34
N THR A 204 -11.00 29.02 -14.16
CA THR A 204 -11.46 30.37 -13.81
C THR A 204 -12.90 30.57 -14.25
N LYS A 205 -13.53 31.68 -13.86
CA LYS A 205 -14.88 32.04 -14.31
C LYS A 205 -15.03 32.04 -15.83
N ALA A 206 -13.96 32.34 -16.58
CA ALA A 206 -13.99 32.32 -18.04
C ALA A 206 -14.23 30.93 -18.62
N ASP A 207 -13.95 29.88 -17.87
CA ASP A 207 -14.17 28.49 -18.27
C ASP A 207 -15.62 28.05 -18.13
N PHE A 208 -16.45 28.84 -17.48
CA PHE A 208 -17.86 28.51 -17.22
C PHE A 208 -18.82 29.34 -18.08
N THR A 209 -20.04 28.83 -18.24
CA THR A 209 -21.14 29.45 -18.96
C THR A 209 -22.46 29.01 -18.31
N PRO A 210 -23.54 29.82 -18.41
CA PRO A 210 -24.85 29.39 -17.96
C PRO A 210 -25.22 28.02 -18.49
N LEU A 211 -25.81 27.18 -17.66
CA LEU A 211 -26.21 25.82 -17.99
C LEU A 211 -27.23 25.80 -19.15
N PRO A 212 -26.93 25.22 -20.30
CA PRO A 212 -27.70 25.41 -21.54
C PRO A 212 -29.04 24.65 -21.58
N THR A 213 -29.24 23.64 -20.71
CA THR A 213 -30.41 22.75 -20.81
C THR A 213 -31.29 22.72 -19.56
N PRO A 214 -32.58 23.06 -19.68
CA PRO A 214 -33.56 22.94 -18.59
C PRO A 214 -33.64 21.52 -18.01
N LYS A 215 -33.44 20.49 -18.85
CA LYS A 215 -33.45 19.09 -18.44
C LYS A 215 -32.38 18.81 -17.38
N LEU A 216 -31.15 19.27 -17.59
CA LEU A 216 -30.05 19.04 -16.66
C LEU A 216 -30.27 19.75 -15.32
N ARG A 217 -30.85 20.96 -15.37
CA ARG A 217 -31.29 21.67 -14.14
C ARG A 217 -32.33 20.84 -13.36
N GLY A 218 -33.32 20.29 -14.04
CA GLY A 218 -34.31 19.40 -13.41
C GLY A 218 -33.68 18.14 -12.82
N GLN A 219 -32.68 17.56 -13.47
CA GLN A 219 -31.95 16.39 -12.96
C GLN A 219 -31.14 16.74 -11.71
N LEU A 220 -30.47 17.90 -11.68
CA LEU A 220 -29.73 18.37 -10.48
C LEU A 220 -30.66 18.52 -9.28
N ILE A 221 -31.82 19.15 -9.47
CA ILE A 221 -32.81 19.31 -8.39
C ILE A 221 -33.32 17.95 -7.92
N ALA A 222 -33.66 17.06 -8.85
CA ALA A 222 -34.16 15.72 -8.54
C ALA A 222 -33.09 14.85 -7.83
N ALA A 223 -31.81 15.10 -8.10
CA ALA A 223 -30.68 14.45 -7.42
C ALA A 223 -30.33 15.08 -6.05
N GLY A 224 -31.09 16.10 -5.60
CA GLY A 224 -30.85 16.74 -4.31
C GLY A 224 -29.78 17.86 -4.33
N HIS A 225 -29.46 18.38 -5.51
CA HIS A 225 -28.48 19.47 -5.70
C HIS A 225 -29.13 20.73 -6.29
N PRO A 226 -30.07 21.38 -5.58
CA PRO A 226 -30.62 22.65 -6.00
C PRO A 226 -29.53 23.73 -6.00
N SER A 227 -29.71 24.74 -6.88
CA SER A 227 -28.87 25.93 -6.82
C SER A 227 -29.76 27.15 -6.62
N TYR A 228 -29.35 27.99 -5.69
CA TYR A 228 -30.06 29.26 -5.36
C TYR A 228 -29.57 30.43 -6.22
N SER A 229 -28.51 30.23 -6.98
CA SER A 229 -28.03 31.14 -8.04
C SER A 229 -28.06 30.47 -9.41
N GLU A 230 -27.68 31.20 -10.45
CA GLU A 230 -27.58 30.66 -11.79
C GLU A 230 -26.58 29.51 -11.86
N ILE A 231 -26.98 28.32 -12.32
CA ILE A 231 -26.10 27.17 -12.48
C ILE A 231 -25.14 27.44 -13.63
N LEU A 232 -23.84 27.31 -13.37
CA LEU A 232 -22.80 27.48 -14.38
C LEU A 232 -22.15 26.13 -14.71
N GLN A 233 -22.00 25.87 -16.00
CA GLN A 233 -21.37 24.65 -16.52
C GLN A 233 -20.02 25.00 -17.16
N LYS A 234 -19.02 24.13 -17.01
CA LYS A 234 -17.77 24.28 -17.77
C LYS A 234 -18.09 24.22 -19.28
N ARG A 235 -17.50 25.10 -20.07
CA ARG A 235 -17.79 25.28 -21.52
C ARG A 235 -17.52 24.01 -22.34
N THR A 236 -16.46 23.29 -21.97
CA THR A 236 -16.07 21.99 -22.58
C THR A 236 -16.07 20.92 -21.50
N PRO A 237 -16.17 19.64 -21.83
CA PRO A 237 -15.96 18.59 -20.85
C PRO A 237 -14.68 18.79 -20.04
N LEU A 238 -14.70 18.40 -18.76
CA LEU A 238 -13.52 18.43 -17.91
C LEU A 238 -12.46 17.50 -18.47
N GLN A 239 -12.86 16.28 -18.81
CA GLN A 239 -11.99 15.26 -19.40
C GLN A 239 -12.80 14.19 -20.15
N THR A 240 -12.09 13.44 -21.00
CA THR A 240 -12.61 12.25 -21.68
C THR A 240 -11.54 11.15 -21.61
N PHE A 241 -11.93 9.95 -21.23
CA PHE A 241 -11.02 8.81 -21.08
C PHE A 241 -11.74 7.47 -21.34
N LYS A 242 -11.01 6.38 -21.31
CA LYS A 242 -11.54 5.02 -21.46
C LYS A 242 -11.07 4.15 -20.32
N VAL A 243 -11.98 3.29 -19.84
CA VAL A 243 -11.68 2.23 -18.89
C VAL A 243 -12.20 0.92 -19.47
N GLY A 244 -11.33 -0.07 -19.63
CA GLY A 244 -11.72 -1.37 -20.18
C GLY A 244 -12.50 -1.32 -21.49
N GLY A 245 -12.18 -0.35 -22.38
CA GLY A 245 -12.87 -0.13 -23.66
C GLY A 245 -14.13 0.75 -23.61
N VAL A 246 -14.66 1.06 -22.43
CA VAL A 246 -15.80 1.96 -22.24
C VAL A 246 -15.33 3.41 -22.19
N SER A 247 -15.99 4.31 -22.95
CA SER A 247 -15.64 5.74 -22.96
C SER A 247 -16.48 6.52 -21.95
N TYR A 248 -15.84 7.40 -21.21
CA TYR A 248 -16.46 8.33 -20.27
C TYR A 248 -16.13 9.76 -20.66
N THR A 249 -17.09 10.66 -20.51
CA THR A 249 -16.93 12.10 -20.75
C THR A 249 -17.45 12.83 -19.53
N ILE A 250 -16.54 13.30 -18.68
CA ILE A 250 -16.89 13.95 -17.44
C ILE A 250 -17.05 15.46 -17.64
N GLN A 251 -18.17 15.96 -17.14
CA GLN A 251 -18.52 17.37 -17.13
C GLN A 251 -18.67 17.86 -15.68
N VAL A 252 -18.47 19.15 -15.45
CA VAL A 252 -18.63 19.78 -14.14
C VAL A 252 -19.56 20.99 -14.21
N VAL A 253 -20.40 21.12 -13.20
CA VAL A 253 -21.23 22.30 -12.96
C VAL A 253 -20.96 22.86 -11.57
N ALA A 254 -20.99 24.21 -11.48
CA ALA A 254 -20.91 24.93 -10.21
C ALA A 254 -22.32 25.35 -9.80
N ILE A 255 -22.66 25.11 -8.54
CA ILE A 255 -23.92 25.50 -7.92
C ILE A 255 -23.68 26.29 -6.62
N ASP A 256 -24.67 27.08 -6.28
CA ASP A 256 -24.79 27.79 -5.02
C ASP A 256 -25.77 27.00 -4.14
N SER A 257 -25.26 26.31 -3.14
CA SER A 257 -26.08 25.38 -2.33
C SER A 257 -26.77 26.07 -1.15
N THR A 258 -26.59 27.39 -0.96
CA THR A 258 -27.10 28.16 0.18
C THR A 258 -28.14 29.20 -0.24
N ASP A 259 -29.31 29.21 0.43
CA ASP A 259 -30.39 30.18 0.19
C ASP A 259 -30.19 31.41 1.11
N ASP A 260 -29.23 32.25 0.75
CA ASP A 260 -28.87 33.45 1.53
C ASP A 260 -29.05 34.78 0.77
N GLY A 261 -29.50 34.70 -0.49
CA GLY A 261 -29.70 35.86 -1.35
C GLY A 261 -28.41 36.45 -1.95
N VAL A 262 -27.29 35.80 -1.76
CA VAL A 262 -25.97 36.17 -2.31
C VAL A 262 -25.54 35.10 -3.30
N THR A 263 -25.00 35.50 -4.45
CA THR A 263 -24.39 34.51 -5.37
C THR A 263 -23.04 34.07 -4.83
N ASN A 264 -22.97 32.84 -4.34
CA ASN A 264 -21.76 32.23 -3.81
C ASN A 264 -21.67 30.76 -4.22
N TYR A 265 -20.86 30.47 -5.23
CA TYR A 265 -20.62 29.09 -5.66
C TYR A 265 -19.76 28.36 -4.61
N ASP A 266 -20.33 27.32 -3.98
CA ASP A 266 -19.70 26.56 -2.90
C ASP A 266 -19.59 25.07 -3.22
N THR A 267 -20.15 24.62 -4.34
CA THR A 267 -20.31 23.21 -4.66
C THR A 267 -20.07 22.93 -6.14
N LEU A 268 -19.30 21.90 -6.42
CA LEU A 268 -19.13 21.34 -7.76
C LEU A 268 -19.82 19.98 -7.86
N VAL A 269 -20.50 19.75 -9.00
CA VAL A 269 -21.15 18.48 -9.33
C VAL A 269 -20.56 17.94 -10.62
N PHE A 270 -20.00 16.75 -10.55
CA PHE A 270 -19.38 16.03 -11.68
C PHE A 270 -20.35 14.97 -12.18
N TYR A 271 -20.43 14.78 -13.49
CA TYR A 271 -21.29 13.76 -14.09
C TYR A 271 -20.75 13.31 -15.44
N ASP A 272 -21.01 12.04 -15.80
CA ASP A 272 -20.75 11.56 -17.15
C ASP A 272 -21.83 12.06 -18.11
N VAL A 273 -21.43 12.66 -19.24
CA VAL A 273 -22.35 13.29 -20.22
C VAL A 273 -23.34 12.28 -20.78
N ALA A 274 -22.94 11.03 -20.99
CA ALA A 274 -23.82 9.99 -21.54
C ALA A 274 -24.91 9.57 -20.54
N GLN A 275 -24.57 9.51 -19.26
CA GLN A 275 -25.51 9.13 -18.20
C GLN A 275 -26.36 10.32 -17.70
N GLY A 276 -25.81 11.53 -17.76
CA GLY A 276 -26.39 12.72 -17.16
C GLY A 276 -26.38 12.69 -15.64
N VAL A 277 -27.04 13.67 -15.02
CA VAL A 277 -27.24 13.71 -13.56
C VAL A 277 -28.44 12.84 -13.23
N GLN A 278 -28.22 11.74 -12.53
CA GLN A 278 -29.28 10.82 -12.11
C GLN A 278 -29.91 11.27 -10.79
N PRO A 279 -31.24 11.17 -10.63
CA PRO A 279 -31.88 11.46 -9.35
C PRO A 279 -31.61 10.36 -8.32
N GLY A 280 -31.55 10.77 -7.05
CA GLY A 280 -31.47 9.87 -5.91
C GLY A 280 -30.15 9.92 -5.16
N PRO A 281 -30.10 9.31 -3.98
CA PRO A 281 -28.85 9.22 -3.19
C PRO A 281 -27.84 8.33 -3.92
N PHE A 282 -26.56 8.59 -3.68
CA PHE A 282 -25.51 7.66 -4.06
C PHE A 282 -25.70 6.35 -3.30
N GLN A 283 -25.93 5.28 -4.03
CA GLN A 283 -25.97 3.92 -3.50
C GLN A 283 -24.89 3.09 -4.20
N LEU A 284 -24.46 2.05 -3.55
CA LEU A 284 -23.47 1.13 -4.10
C LEU A 284 -24.15 0.10 -5.04
N PRO A 285 -23.58 -0.17 -6.22
CA PRO A 285 -22.57 0.61 -6.92
C PRO A 285 -23.12 1.96 -7.37
N SER A 286 -22.37 3.05 -7.17
CA SER A 286 -22.83 4.39 -7.52
C SER A 286 -22.74 4.63 -9.01
N THR A 287 -23.86 4.98 -9.65
CA THR A 287 -23.90 5.42 -11.05
C THR A 287 -24.38 6.87 -11.17
N GLY A 288 -24.58 7.52 -10.02
CA GLY A 288 -25.03 8.90 -9.95
C GLY A 288 -23.89 9.92 -10.16
N PRO A 289 -24.20 11.23 -10.10
CA PRO A 289 -23.17 12.26 -10.18
C PRO A 289 -22.27 12.23 -8.95
N ALA A 290 -20.99 12.51 -9.14
CA ALA A 290 -20.08 12.79 -8.05
C ALA A 290 -20.31 14.23 -7.57
N TYR A 291 -20.38 14.41 -6.26
CA TYR A 291 -20.72 15.68 -5.63
C TYR A 291 -19.64 16.06 -4.62
N VAL A 292 -19.14 17.30 -4.71
CA VAL A 292 -18.20 17.86 -3.74
C VAL A 292 -18.69 19.23 -3.29
N LYS A 293 -19.01 19.35 -2.02
CA LYS A 293 -19.08 20.65 -1.37
C LYS A 293 -17.66 21.07 -1.00
N PHE A 294 -17.26 22.30 -1.34
CA PHE A 294 -15.95 22.83 -0.98
C PHE A 294 -15.69 22.68 0.54
N SER A 295 -14.52 22.26 0.92
CA SER A 295 -14.11 21.87 2.29
C SER A 295 -14.68 20.56 2.85
N SER A 296 -15.39 19.76 2.06
CA SER A 296 -15.92 18.47 2.52
C SER A 296 -15.10 17.24 2.10
N GLY A 297 -13.96 17.45 1.43
CA GLY A 297 -13.08 16.38 0.96
C GLY A 297 -13.39 15.90 -0.45
N MET A 298 -13.10 14.63 -0.74
CA MET A 298 -13.30 14.01 -2.04
C MET A 298 -14.80 13.90 -2.40
N SER A 299 -15.10 13.97 -3.68
CA SER A 299 -16.44 13.66 -4.20
C SER A 299 -16.85 12.22 -3.87
N ALA A 300 -18.14 11.94 -3.89
CA ALA A 300 -18.59 10.57 -4.05
C ALA A 300 -17.95 9.97 -5.31
N PRO A 301 -17.44 8.70 -5.25
CA PRO A 301 -16.74 8.12 -6.36
C PRO A 301 -17.68 7.79 -7.53
N PHE A 302 -17.16 7.90 -8.75
CA PHE A 302 -17.77 7.28 -9.92
C PHE A 302 -17.45 5.79 -9.93
N TYR A 303 -18.44 4.99 -10.25
CA TYR A 303 -18.23 3.59 -10.60
C TYR A 303 -17.92 3.49 -12.10
N LEU A 304 -16.74 3.01 -12.41
CA LEU A 304 -16.25 2.80 -13.76
C LEU A 304 -16.21 1.31 -14.05
N GLU A 305 -17.02 0.84 -14.97
CA GLU A 305 -17.04 -0.56 -15.36
C GLU A 305 -16.65 -0.72 -16.81
N GLY A 306 -15.48 -1.32 -17.05
CA GLY A 306 -15.04 -1.75 -18.36
C GLY A 306 -15.45 -3.21 -18.65
N SER A 307 -15.05 -3.71 -19.81
CA SER A 307 -15.32 -5.10 -20.19
C SER A 307 -14.52 -6.12 -19.36
N SER A 308 -13.41 -5.72 -18.81
CA SER A 308 -12.47 -6.58 -18.05
C SER A 308 -12.14 -6.06 -16.64
N ASN A 309 -12.49 -4.82 -16.32
CA ASN A 309 -12.00 -4.14 -15.13
C ASN A 309 -13.14 -3.42 -14.42
N LYS A 310 -12.98 -3.19 -13.12
CA LYS A 310 -13.81 -2.31 -12.30
C LYS A 310 -12.90 -1.31 -11.60
N ALA A 311 -13.33 -0.05 -11.52
CA ALA A 311 -12.55 1.01 -10.87
C ALA A 311 -13.46 2.04 -10.21
N GLY A 312 -12.91 2.82 -9.30
CA GLY A 312 -13.52 4.03 -8.74
C GLY A 312 -12.71 5.27 -9.13
N LEU A 313 -13.40 6.38 -9.35
CA LEU A 313 -12.79 7.67 -9.67
C LEU A 313 -13.39 8.75 -8.79
N GLY A 314 -12.54 9.59 -8.18
CA GLY A 314 -12.97 10.71 -7.34
C GLY A 314 -12.29 12.02 -7.72
N TYR A 315 -12.88 13.13 -7.26
CA TYR A 315 -12.37 14.49 -7.42
C TYR A 315 -12.30 15.18 -6.08
N PHE A 316 -11.20 15.89 -5.84
CA PHE A 316 -11.02 16.76 -4.69
C PHE A 316 -11.00 18.22 -5.14
N VAL A 317 -11.75 19.10 -4.46
CA VAL A 317 -11.76 20.52 -4.75
C VAL A 317 -10.84 21.21 -3.76
N SER A 318 -9.64 21.56 -4.19
CA SER A 318 -8.62 22.15 -3.32
C SER A 318 -8.78 23.67 -3.15
N ALA A 319 -9.39 24.35 -4.16
CA ALA A 319 -9.75 25.75 -4.08
C ALA A 319 -11.03 26.03 -4.86
N LEU A 320 -11.93 26.84 -4.28
CA LEU A 320 -13.16 27.31 -4.91
C LEU A 320 -13.50 28.71 -4.38
N SER A 321 -13.27 29.73 -5.18
CA SER A 321 -13.77 31.08 -4.86
C SER A 321 -15.24 31.20 -5.17
N SER A 322 -15.99 31.93 -4.37
CA SER A 322 -17.43 32.07 -4.50
C SER A 322 -17.90 32.70 -5.82
N ASP A 323 -17.01 33.43 -6.50
CA ASP A 323 -17.23 34.04 -7.82
C ASP A 323 -16.62 33.24 -8.97
N LEU A 324 -16.04 32.06 -8.69
CA LEU A 324 -15.30 31.17 -9.61
C LEU A 324 -14.04 31.79 -10.21
N SER A 325 -13.49 32.85 -9.62
CA SER A 325 -12.21 33.42 -10.08
C SER A 325 -11.04 32.44 -9.93
N THR A 326 -11.16 31.49 -9.00
CA THR A 326 -10.22 30.39 -8.79
C THR A 326 -11.01 29.10 -8.54
N VAL A 327 -10.77 28.06 -9.32
CA VAL A 327 -11.34 26.72 -9.14
C VAL A 327 -10.23 25.72 -9.41
N HIS A 328 -9.77 25.05 -8.35
CA HIS A 328 -8.77 24.00 -8.45
C HIS A 328 -9.39 22.63 -8.12
N ILE A 329 -9.19 21.69 -9.01
CA ILE A 329 -9.73 20.33 -8.91
C ILE A 329 -8.58 19.34 -9.07
N VAL A 330 -8.41 18.44 -8.12
CA VAL A 330 -7.53 17.27 -8.23
C VAL A 330 -8.42 16.07 -8.56
N GLN A 331 -8.12 15.39 -9.65
CA GLN A 331 -8.64 14.07 -9.92
C GLN A 331 -7.68 13.06 -9.29
N TYR A 332 -8.19 12.16 -8.47
CA TYR A 332 -7.40 11.07 -7.93
C TYR A 332 -7.12 10.03 -9.02
N ALA A 333 -6.04 9.28 -8.87
CA ALA A 333 -5.80 8.15 -9.72
C ALA A 333 -6.97 7.14 -9.62
N ALA A 334 -7.16 6.35 -10.64
CA ALA A 334 -8.18 5.31 -10.67
C ALA A 334 -7.51 3.99 -11.02
N ASP A 335 -7.48 3.08 -10.07
CA ASP A 335 -6.93 1.75 -10.26
C ASP A 335 -7.96 0.77 -10.77
N ASP A 336 -7.50 -0.10 -11.64
CA ASP A 336 -8.29 -1.19 -12.18
C ASP A 336 -8.11 -2.44 -11.33
N ILE A 337 -9.21 -3.04 -10.88
CA ILE A 337 -9.16 -4.38 -10.33
C ILE A 337 -9.36 -5.38 -11.47
N PRO A 338 -8.40 -6.27 -11.75
CA PRO A 338 -8.56 -7.29 -12.77
C PRO A 338 -9.78 -8.17 -12.48
N ARG A 339 -10.58 -8.45 -13.49
CA ARG A 339 -11.66 -9.43 -13.40
C ARG A 339 -11.08 -10.86 -13.53
N ASN A 340 -10.18 -11.19 -12.61
CA ASN A 340 -9.62 -12.53 -12.52
C ASN A 340 -10.72 -13.52 -12.11
N PRO A 341 -10.98 -14.60 -12.88
CA PRO A 341 -12.01 -15.58 -12.55
C PRO A 341 -11.86 -16.21 -11.15
N ALA A 342 -10.64 -16.27 -10.63
CA ALA A 342 -10.39 -16.83 -9.30
C ALA A 342 -10.95 -15.98 -8.16
N VAL A 343 -11.01 -14.63 -8.34
CA VAL A 343 -11.39 -13.69 -7.27
C VAL A 343 -12.53 -12.75 -7.66
N ILE A 344 -13.09 -12.87 -8.87
CA ILE A 344 -14.10 -11.93 -9.38
C ILE A 344 -15.36 -11.86 -8.50
N ALA A 345 -15.74 -12.97 -7.88
CA ALA A 345 -16.90 -13.00 -7.00
C ALA A 345 -16.67 -12.19 -5.72
N ASP A 346 -15.43 -12.18 -5.22
CA ASP A 346 -15.04 -11.43 -4.03
C ASP A 346 -14.94 -9.94 -4.36
N VAL A 347 -14.36 -9.59 -5.52
CA VAL A 347 -14.35 -8.22 -6.05
C VAL A 347 -15.77 -7.70 -6.23
N ASP A 348 -16.68 -8.48 -6.81
CA ASP A 348 -18.08 -8.10 -7.00
C ASP A 348 -18.81 -7.92 -5.66
N ASP A 349 -18.52 -8.76 -4.67
CA ASP A 349 -19.09 -8.63 -3.32
C ASP A 349 -18.63 -7.32 -2.65
N ILE A 350 -17.34 -7.01 -2.70
CA ILE A 350 -16.77 -5.76 -2.15
C ILE A 350 -17.38 -4.55 -2.84
N ASN A 351 -17.42 -4.52 -4.18
CA ASN A 351 -18.01 -3.41 -4.91
C ASN A 351 -19.50 -3.21 -4.61
N THR A 352 -20.21 -4.28 -4.23
CA THR A 352 -21.64 -4.23 -3.91
C THR A 352 -21.91 -3.77 -2.47
N HIS A 353 -21.08 -4.16 -1.51
CA HIS A 353 -21.36 -3.99 -0.08
C HIS A 353 -20.47 -2.95 0.60
N VAL A 354 -19.22 -2.81 0.15
CA VAL A 354 -18.26 -1.84 0.71
C VAL A 354 -18.23 -0.56 -0.12
N GLY A 355 -18.20 -0.71 -1.42
CA GLY A 355 -18.08 0.38 -2.38
C GLY A 355 -16.99 0.10 -3.40
N PHE A 356 -16.65 1.14 -4.15
CA PHE A 356 -15.66 1.05 -5.19
C PHE A 356 -14.26 0.96 -4.58
N TRP A 357 -13.36 0.33 -5.34
CA TRP A 357 -11.94 0.38 -5.04
C TRP A 357 -11.51 1.83 -4.88
N ALA A 358 -10.97 2.16 -3.72
CA ALA A 358 -10.31 3.43 -3.47
C ALA A 358 -8.83 3.24 -3.77
N ASP A 359 -8.29 4.17 -4.53
CA ASP A 359 -6.88 4.16 -4.90
C ASP A 359 -5.98 4.49 -3.69
N GLN A 360 -4.78 3.94 -3.70
CA GLN A 360 -3.72 4.33 -2.79
C GLN A 360 -3.36 5.81 -3.00
N ALA A 361 -2.97 6.51 -1.95
CA ALA A 361 -2.57 7.90 -2.05
C ALA A 361 -1.39 8.09 -3.03
N ASP A 362 -1.51 9.07 -3.93
CA ASP A 362 -0.45 9.33 -4.92
C ASP A 362 0.79 9.92 -4.24
N PHE A 363 1.90 9.19 -4.31
CA PHE A 363 3.19 9.59 -3.75
C PHE A 363 3.84 10.81 -4.41
N ARG A 364 3.21 11.43 -5.41
CA ARG A 364 3.86 12.43 -6.25
C ARG A 364 3.45 13.84 -5.94
N ILE A 365 3.29 14.17 -4.68
CA ILE A 365 3.00 15.53 -4.26
C ILE A 365 3.86 15.90 -3.06
N PRO A 366 4.24 17.18 -2.95
CA PRO A 366 4.05 18.26 -3.91
C PRO A 366 5.11 18.35 -5.01
N GLU A 367 6.23 17.68 -4.85
CA GLU A 367 7.44 17.87 -5.68
C GLU A 367 7.39 17.04 -6.97
N ARG A 368 6.45 16.14 -7.09
CA ARG A 368 6.27 15.28 -8.26
C ARG A 368 5.04 15.70 -9.03
N ILE A 369 5.27 16.22 -10.18
CA ILE A 369 4.25 16.91 -10.93
C ILE A 369 3.53 15.92 -11.84
N SER A 370 2.28 15.58 -11.52
CA SER A 370 1.32 15.03 -12.47
C SER A 370 0.75 16.14 -13.37
N PRO A 371 0.15 15.79 -14.53
CA PRO A 371 -0.36 16.79 -15.44
C PRO A 371 -1.31 17.79 -14.77
N GLY A 372 -1.04 19.09 -14.93
CA GLY A 372 -1.85 20.17 -14.39
C GLY A 372 -1.64 20.51 -12.93
N LEU A 373 -0.93 19.71 -12.15
CA LEU A 373 -0.72 19.96 -10.72
C LEU A 373 0.32 21.04 -10.41
N SER A 374 1.18 21.38 -11.35
CA SER A 374 2.19 22.44 -11.18
C SER A 374 1.62 23.86 -10.90
N GLN A 375 0.31 24.05 -11.06
CA GLN A 375 -0.36 25.31 -10.76
C GLN A 375 -0.96 25.36 -9.35
N PHE A 376 -0.87 24.25 -8.60
CA PHE A 376 -1.39 24.11 -7.24
C PHE A 376 -0.27 24.43 -6.23
N SER A 377 -0.65 24.96 -5.10
CA SER A 377 0.28 25.12 -3.98
C SER A 377 0.58 23.77 -3.33
N ASP A 378 1.74 23.66 -2.69
CA ASP A 378 2.11 22.47 -1.92
C ASP A 378 1.00 22.08 -0.92
N GLN A 379 0.43 23.05 -0.21
CA GLN A 379 -0.62 22.82 0.78
C GLN A 379 -1.93 22.28 0.17
N GLU A 380 -2.27 22.66 -1.05
CA GLU A 380 -3.44 22.10 -1.74
C GLU A 380 -3.21 20.62 -2.08
N LEU A 381 -2.00 20.29 -2.52
CA LEU A 381 -1.62 18.91 -2.85
C LEU A 381 -1.46 18.06 -1.59
N GLU A 382 -0.85 18.60 -0.54
CA GLU A 382 -0.76 17.98 0.78
C GLU A 382 -2.16 17.64 1.32
N ALA A 383 -3.14 18.56 1.20
CA ALA A 383 -4.51 18.33 1.64
C ALA A 383 -5.22 17.22 0.82
N ALA A 384 -4.97 17.17 -0.49
CA ALA A 384 -5.51 16.10 -1.35
C ALA A 384 -4.92 14.74 -0.97
N PHE A 385 -3.61 14.68 -0.67
CA PHE A 385 -2.95 13.46 -0.21
C PHE A 385 -3.53 12.96 1.13
N GLU A 386 -3.65 13.84 2.12
CA GLU A 386 -4.24 13.50 3.43
C GLU A 386 -5.68 12.98 3.30
N ASP A 387 -6.46 13.53 2.38
CA ASP A 387 -7.82 13.03 2.10
C ASP A 387 -7.79 11.64 1.48
N GLN A 388 -6.89 11.37 0.53
CA GLN A 388 -6.69 10.04 -0.05
C GLN A 388 -6.27 9.01 1.00
N VAL A 389 -5.30 9.34 1.85
CA VAL A 389 -4.86 8.49 2.98
C VAL A 389 -6.05 8.05 3.83
N ARG A 390 -6.87 9.02 4.25
CA ARG A 390 -8.06 8.76 5.07
C ARG A 390 -9.06 7.83 4.34
N LEU A 391 -9.33 8.10 3.09
CA LEU A 391 -10.30 7.32 2.29
C LEU A 391 -9.82 5.90 2.01
N PHE A 392 -8.54 5.74 1.72
CA PHE A 392 -7.97 4.44 1.43
C PHE A 392 -7.97 3.54 2.67
N VAL A 393 -7.54 4.05 3.82
CA VAL A 393 -7.59 3.30 5.09
C VAL A 393 -9.03 3.00 5.52
N ASP A 394 -9.96 3.94 5.33
CA ASP A 394 -11.39 3.69 5.58
C ASP A 394 -11.95 2.60 4.64
N TYR A 395 -11.49 2.56 3.39
CA TYR A 395 -11.83 1.50 2.44
C TYR A 395 -11.29 0.15 2.90
N GLN A 396 -9.98 0.05 3.18
CA GLN A 396 -9.34 -1.19 3.65
C GLN A 396 -9.99 -1.70 4.95
N THR A 397 -10.29 -0.80 5.89
CA THR A 397 -11.01 -1.15 7.13
C THR A 397 -12.38 -1.75 6.83
N ARG A 398 -13.17 -1.15 5.94
CA ARG A 398 -14.50 -1.68 5.55
C ARG A 398 -14.41 -3.02 4.82
N VAL A 399 -13.36 -3.23 4.01
CA VAL A 399 -13.06 -4.53 3.39
C VAL A 399 -12.84 -5.60 4.47
N ALA A 400 -12.02 -5.30 5.47
CA ALA A 400 -11.77 -6.21 6.60
C ALA A 400 -13.05 -6.54 7.38
N LEU A 401 -13.85 -5.52 7.68
CA LEU A 401 -15.15 -5.71 8.36
C LEU A 401 -16.12 -6.56 7.53
N ARG A 402 -16.16 -6.36 6.21
CA ARG A 402 -16.97 -7.19 5.31
C ARG A 402 -16.50 -8.63 5.26
N ALA A 403 -15.20 -8.87 5.28
CA ALA A 403 -14.62 -10.21 5.37
C ALA A 403 -15.06 -10.92 6.65
N MET A 404 -15.02 -10.23 7.80
CA MET A 404 -15.52 -10.75 9.08
C MET A 404 -17.02 -11.03 9.06
N GLU A 405 -17.82 -10.18 8.42
CA GLU A 405 -19.26 -10.38 8.27
C GLU A 405 -19.58 -11.64 7.43
N ARG A 406 -18.82 -11.88 6.37
CA ARG A 406 -19.01 -13.06 5.50
C ARG A 406 -18.51 -14.35 6.12
N PHE A 407 -17.44 -14.30 6.88
CA PHE A 407 -16.75 -15.46 7.44
C PHE A 407 -16.54 -15.27 8.95
N PRO A 408 -17.63 -15.17 9.71
CA PRO A 408 -17.54 -14.86 11.16
C PRO A 408 -16.83 -15.95 11.97
N ASP A 409 -16.78 -17.17 11.45
CA ASP A 409 -16.15 -18.34 12.06
C ASP A 409 -14.85 -18.77 11.35
N ALA A 410 -14.21 -17.87 10.61
CA ALA A 410 -12.92 -18.14 10.00
C ALA A 410 -11.87 -18.55 11.05
N ASP A 411 -11.00 -19.51 10.69
CA ASP A 411 -9.87 -19.86 11.55
C ASP A 411 -8.80 -18.75 11.55
N LEU A 412 -8.54 -18.14 10.38
CA LEU A 412 -7.59 -17.03 10.23
C LEU A 412 -8.15 -15.95 9.30
N LEU A 413 -8.03 -14.69 9.73
CA LEU A 413 -8.24 -13.49 8.90
C LEU A 413 -6.95 -12.69 8.83
N MET A 414 -6.45 -12.43 7.62
CA MET A 414 -5.23 -11.66 7.35
C MET A 414 -5.61 -10.33 6.71
N ILE A 415 -5.25 -9.23 7.35
CA ILE A 415 -5.62 -7.86 6.97
C ILE A 415 -4.35 -7.04 6.72
N TYR A 416 -4.34 -6.27 5.65
CA TYR A 416 -3.31 -5.28 5.36
C TYR A 416 -3.89 -3.87 5.36
N ILE A 417 -3.19 -2.95 6.00
CA ILE A 417 -3.45 -1.51 6.02
C ILE A 417 -2.17 -0.80 5.57
N GLU A 418 -2.27 -0.04 4.51
CA GLU A 418 -1.12 0.59 3.84
C GLU A 418 -0.45 1.68 4.70
N GLN A 419 -1.13 2.26 5.67
CA GLN A 419 -0.56 3.32 6.51
C GLN A 419 0.11 2.76 7.78
N PRO A 420 1.22 3.40 8.21
CA PRO A 420 1.71 4.75 7.86
C PRO A 420 2.70 4.85 6.69
N ASP A 421 3.08 3.78 6.01
CA ASP A 421 4.12 3.71 4.97
C ASP A 421 4.03 4.86 3.95
N GLY A 422 2.90 4.99 3.25
CA GLY A 422 2.73 6.01 2.21
C GLY A 422 2.93 7.44 2.72
N SER A 423 2.49 7.73 3.94
CA SER A 423 2.71 9.05 4.56
C SER A 423 4.17 9.24 4.99
N GLU A 424 4.85 8.19 5.45
CA GLU A 424 6.25 8.30 5.85
C GLU A 424 7.16 8.52 4.64
N HIS A 425 6.90 7.88 3.51
CA HIS A 425 7.59 8.19 2.27
C HIS A 425 7.51 9.68 1.92
N GLN A 426 6.35 10.30 2.08
CA GLN A 426 6.12 11.69 1.70
C GLN A 426 6.55 12.70 2.75
N PHE A 427 6.43 12.38 4.03
CA PHE A 427 6.42 13.38 5.09
C PHE A 427 7.41 13.13 6.23
N LEU A 428 8.21 12.06 6.20
CA LEU A 428 9.20 11.79 7.24
C LEU A 428 10.41 12.74 7.14
N LEU A 429 10.13 14.02 7.34
CA LEU A 429 11.10 15.11 7.30
C LEU A 429 11.64 15.35 8.71
N THR A 430 12.64 14.59 9.10
CA THR A 430 13.17 14.57 10.47
C THR A 430 14.69 14.73 10.56
N ASP A 431 15.43 14.50 9.47
CA ASP A 431 16.88 14.59 9.44
C ASP A 431 17.34 15.95 8.87
N GLN A 432 18.36 16.54 9.48
CA GLN A 432 18.91 17.83 9.05
C GLN A 432 19.53 17.79 7.65
N ARG A 433 19.88 16.60 7.13
CA ARG A 433 20.44 16.41 5.77
C ARG A 433 19.38 16.42 4.68
N GLN A 434 18.12 16.34 5.03
CA GLN A 434 17.00 16.40 4.07
C GLN A 434 16.81 17.83 3.58
N ALA A 435 16.51 18.00 2.31
CA ALA A 435 16.13 19.30 1.76
C ALA A 435 14.63 19.53 1.97
N THR A 436 14.24 20.64 2.59
CA THR A 436 12.82 21.02 2.71
C THR A 436 12.21 21.46 1.37
N ASN A 437 13.05 21.84 0.42
CA ASN A 437 12.70 22.02 -0.99
C ASN A 437 13.64 21.16 -1.84
N PRO A 438 13.20 19.98 -2.34
CA PRO A 438 14.05 19.09 -3.11
C PRO A 438 14.57 19.65 -4.43
N THR A 439 13.98 20.71 -4.96
CA THR A 439 14.49 21.41 -6.15
C THR A 439 15.56 22.46 -5.83
N ASP A 440 15.75 22.79 -4.55
CA ASP A 440 16.78 23.70 -4.05
C ASP A 440 17.78 22.96 -3.14
N PRO A 441 18.96 22.57 -3.67
CA PRO A 441 19.96 21.86 -2.89
C PRO A 441 20.54 22.66 -1.72
N ASN A 442 20.24 23.96 -1.61
CA ASN A 442 20.66 24.79 -0.49
C ASN A 442 19.70 24.74 0.70
N SER A 443 18.51 24.14 0.54
CA SER A 443 17.49 24.07 1.59
C SER A 443 17.75 22.94 2.59
N ILE A 444 18.98 22.77 3.09
CA ILE A 444 19.37 21.80 4.12
C ILE A 444 19.98 22.52 5.33
N TYR A 445 20.05 21.87 6.48
CA TYR A 445 20.53 22.39 7.76
C TYR A 445 19.85 23.71 8.15
N THR A 446 20.61 24.79 8.25
CA THR A 446 20.10 26.10 8.67
C THR A 446 19.17 26.78 7.67
N SER A 447 19.08 26.25 6.46
CA SER A 447 18.19 26.77 5.40
C SER A 447 16.86 25.99 5.31
N GLN A 448 16.60 25.05 6.23
CA GLN A 448 15.33 24.32 6.28
C GLN A 448 14.17 25.23 6.68
N ASP A 449 12.98 24.93 6.16
CA ASP A 449 11.72 25.61 6.50
C ASP A 449 11.05 24.95 7.73
N PRO A 450 11.06 25.60 8.91
CA PRO A 450 10.47 25.02 10.12
C PRO A 450 8.95 24.84 10.02
N ALA A 451 8.25 25.66 9.22
CA ALA A 451 6.81 25.55 9.06
C ALA A 451 6.44 24.29 8.24
N LYS A 452 7.21 24.00 7.19
CA LYS A 452 7.06 22.76 6.42
C LYS A 452 7.36 21.53 7.27
N ILE A 453 8.46 21.55 8.03
CA ILE A 453 8.82 20.45 8.95
C ILE A 453 7.68 20.18 9.93
N ALA A 454 7.15 21.19 10.57
CA ALA A 454 6.05 21.03 11.54
C ALA A 454 4.78 20.48 10.89
N ARG A 455 4.44 20.89 9.68
CA ARG A 455 3.29 20.34 8.94
C ARG A 455 3.51 18.87 8.62
N TYR A 456 4.68 18.49 8.12
CA TYR A 456 5.01 17.14 7.70
C TYR A 456 5.03 16.18 8.90
N GLN A 457 5.57 16.59 10.03
CA GLN A 457 5.46 15.83 11.28
C GLN A 457 4.00 15.64 11.71
N GLY A 458 3.14 16.63 11.48
CA GLY A 458 1.70 16.53 11.71
C GLY A 458 1.04 15.50 10.80
N TYR A 459 1.41 15.40 9.54
CA TYR A 459 0.88 14.39 8.60
C TYR A 459 1.34 12.99 8.96
N THR A 460 2.61 12.80 9.33
CA THR A 460 3.10 11.51 9.82
C THR A 460 2.32 11.07 11.08
N LEU A 461 2.09 11.96 12.04
CA LEU A 461 1.24 11.66 13.20
C LEU A 461 -0.19 11.27 12.77
N ASN A 462 -0.81 11.99 11.83
CA ASN A 462 -2.15 11.69 11.34
C ASN A 462 -2.24 10.29 10.71
N ALA A 463 -1.20 9.83 10.03
CA ALA A 463 -1.12 8.47 9.48
C ALA A 463 -1.21 7.42 10.59
N TYR A 464 -0.42 7.57 11.66
CA TYR A 464 -0.48 6.67 12.83
C TYR A 464 -1.84 6.72 13.54
N LEU A 465 -2.44 7.89 13.69
CA LEU A 465 -3.79 8.02 14.26
C LEU A 465 -4.85 7.35 13.39
N THR A 466 -4.70 7.43 12.08
CA THR A 466 -5.59 6.78 11.11
C THR A 466 -5.45 5.26 11.15
N ALA A 467 -4.22 4.75 11.18
CA ALA A 467 -3.93 3.32 11.36
C ALA A 467 -4.45 2.80 12.71
N ASN A 468 -4.21 3.52 13.82
CA ASN A 468 -4.74 3.16 15.13
C ASN A 468 -6.27 3.08 15.15
N ARG A 469 -6.96 4.01 14.46
CA ARG A 469 -8.43 3.98 14.32
C ARG A 469 -8.90 2.76 13.52
N ALA A 470 -8.19 2.34 12.48
CA ALA A 470 -8.49 1.12 11.75
C ALA A 470 -8.38 -0.11 12.66
N VAL A 471 -7.28 -0.23 13.40
CA VAL A 471 -7.07 -1.31 14.40
C VAL A 471 -8.19 -1.31 15.44
N ASP A 472 -8.53 -0.15 16.00
CA ASP A 472 -9.61 0.00 16.99
C ASP A 472 -10.97 -0.47 16.45
N ASN A 473 -11.31 -0.11 15.21
CA ASN A 473 -12.55 -0.54 14.56
C ASN A 473 -12.59 -2.06 14.37
N ILE A 474 -11.48 -2.67 13.98
CA ILE A 474 -11.38 -4.12 13.80
C ILE A 474 -11.49 -4.84 15.15
N ILE A 475 -10.79 -4.38 16.20
CA ILE A 475 -10.89 -4.93 17.55
C ILE A 475 -12.32 -4.85 18.07
N LYS A 476 -13.01 -3.72 17.86
CA LYS A 476 -14.41 -3.56 18.25
C LYS A 476 -15.34 -4.51 17.50
N ALA A 477 -15.07 -4.80 16.24
CA ALA A 477 -15.83 -5.77 15.45
C ALA A 477 -15.60 -7.21 15.91
N VAL A 478 -14.37 -7.57 16.27
CA VAL A 478 -14.02 -8.84 16.95
C VAL A 478 -14.80 -8.94 18.27
N GLY A 479 -15.00 -7.82 18.94
CA GLY A 479 -15.64 -7.72 20.25
C GLY A 479 -14.67 -7.97 21.39
N LEU A 480 -15.01 -7.42 22.55
CA LEU A 480 -14.26 -7.58 23.80
C LEU A 480 -15.03 -8.44 24.78
N ASP A 481 -14.32 -9.17 25.64
CA ASP A 481 -14.91 -9.86 26.77
C ASP A 481 -15.22 -8.89 27.93
N GLU A 482 -15.67 -9.41 29.07
CA GLU A 482 -15.97 -8.62 30.27
C GLU A 482 -14.75 -7.93 30.90
N ASN A 483 -13.53 -8.40 30.57
CA ASN A 483 -12.27 -7.84 31.05
C ASN A 483 -11.64 -6.88 30.04
N GLY A 484 -12.28 -6.67 28.89
CA GLY A 484 -11.79 -5.85 27.80
C GLY A 484 -10.73 -6.53 26.92
N VAL A 485 -10.61 -7.87 26.99
CA VAL A 485 -9.74 -8.66 26.12
C VAL A 485 -10.45 -8.97 24.82
N PRO A 486 -9.79 -8.86 23.64
CA PRO A 486 -10.39 -9.28 22.37
C PRO A 486 -10.85 -10.75 22.42
N LYS A 487 -11.99 -11.05 21.79
CA LYS A 487 -12.56 -12.41 21.75
C LYS A 487 -11.87 -13.35 20.76
N ALA A 488 -11.02 -12.81 19.88
CA ALA A 488 -10.10 -13.53 19.02
C ALA A 488 -8.66 -13.22 19.44
N ASP A 489 -7.71 -14.06 19.05
CA ASP A 489 -6.30 -13.71 19.14
C ASP A 489 -5.95 -12.73 18.03
N VAL A 490 -5.79 -11.46 18.40
CA VAL A 490 -5.50 -10.36 17.49
C VAL A 490 -4.01 -10.06 17.53
N PHE A 491 -3.35 -10.18 16.39
CA PHE A 491 -1.97 -9.76 16.16
C PHE A 491 -1.98 -8.45 15.38
N VAL A 492 -1.24 -7.45 15.84
CA VAL A 492 -0.96 -6.24 15.06
C VAL A 492 0.55 -6.15 14.88
N VAL A 493 0.97 -6.25 13.64
CA VAL A 493 2.38 -6.26 13.24
C VAL A 493 2.62 -5.18 12.20
N SER A 494 3.86 -4.89 11.90
CA SER A 494 4.23 -4.28 10.62
C SER A 494 5.19 -5.20 9.89
N ASP A 495 5.32 -5.00 8.63
CA ASP A 495 6.26 -5.72 7.78
C ASP A 495 7.69 -5.21 7.99
N HIS A 496 7.88 -3.91 8.15
CA HIS A 496 9.16 -3.25 8.42
C HIS A 496 8.98 -1.97 9.24
N GLY A 497 10.09 -1.35 9.59
CA GLY A 497 10.17 -0.01 10.11
C GLY A 497 10.44 1.02 9.02
N PHE A 498 10.83 2.24 9.41
CA PHE A 498 11.01 3.37 8.49
C PHE A 498 12.11 4.31 8.96
N ASP A 499 12.85 4.90 8.01
CA ASP A 499 13.91 5.84 8.31
C ASP A 499 13.92 7.04 7.34
N PRO A 500 14.35 8.24 7.76
CA PRO A 500 14.50 9.36 6.85
C PRO A 500 15.61 9.08 5.83
N PHE A 501 15.36 9.37 4.56
CA PHE A 501 16.43 9.36 3.58
C PHE A 501 16.67 10.74 2.96
N PHE A 502 17.91 10.99 2.60
CA PHE A 502 18.37 12.32 2.21
C PHE A 502 19.20 12.32 0.92
N THR A 503 19.51 11.16 0.37
CA THR A 503 20.32 11.03 -0.85
C THR A 503 19.76 9.97 -1.77
N SER A 504 19.32 10.36 -2.96
CA SER A 504 18.95 9.41 -4.01
C SER A 504 20.20 8.90 -4.75
N VAL A 505 20.17 7.59 -5.08
CA VAL A 505 21.25 6.88 -5.78
C VAL A 505 20.74 6.44 -7.14
N SER A 506 21.51 6.71 -8.20
CA SER A 506 21.14 6.30 -9.56
C SER A 506 21.82 5.00 -9.96
N GLY A 507 21.07 3.90 -10.01
CA GLY A 507 21.57 2.59 -10.49
C GLY A 507 22.07 2.64 -11.94
N ALA A 508 21.41 3.40 -12.80
CA ALA A 508 21.86 3.60 -14.18
C ALA A 508 23.22 4.30 -14.26
N ASN A 509 23.46 5.31 -13.42
CA ASN A 509 24.72 6.02 -13.37
C ASN A 509 25.84 5.19 -12.71
N ILE A 510 25.51 4.28 -11.79
CA ILE A 510 26.45 3.29 -11.27
C ILE A 510 26.98 2.44 -12.42
N LEU A 511 26.12 1.84 -13.25
CA LEU A 511 26.53 1.03 -14.39
C LEU A 511 27.34 1.85 -15.41
N ALA A 512 26.88 3.05 -15.73
CA ALA A 512 27.54 3.90 -16.72
C ALA A 512 28.94 4.34 -16.27
N LYS A 513 29.12 4.76 -15.02
CA LYS A 513 30.41 5.20 -14.47
C LYS A 513 31.34 4.03 -14.17
N GLY A 514 30.80 2.86 -13.84
CA GLY A 514 31.56 1.61 -13.73
C GLY A 514 32.03 1.05 -15.08
N GLY A 515 31.52 1.60 -16.19
CA GLY A 515 31.88 1.15 -17.54
C GLY A 515 31.26 -0.21 -17.90
N PHE A 516 30.18 -0.60 -17.24
CA PHE A 516 29.50 -1.86 -17.50
C PHE A 516 28.67 -1.79 -18.79
N ASP A 517 28.76 -2.83 -19.60
CA ASP A 517 27.93 -3.02 -20.80
C ASP A 517 26.51 -3.45 -20.36
N THR A 518 25.52 -2.59 -20.58
CA THR A 518 24.13 -2.84 -20.20
C THR A 518 23.45 -3.97 -20.97
N SER A 519 24.08 -4.49 -22.06
CA SER A 519 23.64 -5.73 -22.69
C SER A 519 24.09 -6.99 -21.93
N LYS A 520 25.08 -6.84 -21.04
CA LYS A 520 25.66 -7.92 -20.23
C LYS A 520 25.32 -7.83 -18.75
N VAL A 521 25.17 -6.61 -18.21
CA VAL A 521 24.86 -6.36 -16.79
C VAL A 521 23.66 -5.46 -16.68
N ARG A 522 22.73 -5.82 -15.81
CA ARG A 522 21.55 -5.04 -15.50
C ARG A 522 21.47 -4.80 -14.00
N ALA A 523 21.12 -3.59 -13.58
CA ALA A 523 20.74 -3.27 -12.22
C ALA A 523 19.21 -3.18 -12.14
N VAL A 524 18.61 -3.96 -11.28
CA VAL A 524 17.18 -3.87 -10.92
C VAL A 524 17.12 -3.36 -9.50
N THR A 525 16.55 -2.18 -9.31
CA THR A 525 16.50 -1.48 -8.02
C THR A 525 15.10 -1.57 -7.42
N SER A 526 15.04 -1.61 -6.10
CA SER A 526 13.80 -1.62 -5.34
C SER A 526 14.07 -1.04 -3.94
N GLY A 527 13.57 0.17 -3.66
CA GLY A 527 13.96 0.87 -2.44
C GLY A 527 15.49 1.04 -2.36
N PRO A 528 16.14 0.73 -1.24
CA PRO A 528 17.60 0.79 -1.09
C PRO A 528 18.33 -0.47 -1.61
N ASP A 529 17.61 -1.44 -2.13
CA ASP A 529 18.20 -2.68 -2.66
C ASP A 529 18.47 -2.61 -4.16
N VAL A 530 19.51 -3.26 -4.61
CA VAL A 530 19.80 -3.48 -6.03
C VAL A 530 20.26 -4.91 -6.27
N ASN A 531 19.62 -5.53 -7.24
CA ASN A 531 19.98 -6.82 -7.78
C ASN A 531 20.70 -6.60 -9.13
N PHE A 532 21.99 -6.92 -9.19
CA PHE A 532 22.77 -6.91 -10.44
C PHE A 532 22.67 -8.28 -11.08
N TYR A 533 22.06 -8.35 -12.26
CA TYR A 533 21.94 -9.57 -13.06
C TYR A 533 22.97 -9.56 -14.19
N ILE A 534 23.55 -10.73 -14.48
CA ILE A 534 24.49 -10.95 -15.57
C ILE A 534 23.80 -11.83 -16.62
N ASN A 535 23.79 -11.39 -17.87
CA ASN A 535 23.15 -12.08 -19.01
C ASN A 535 23.89 -13.37 -19.40
N LEU A 536 23.78 -14.41 -18.55
CA LEU A 536 24.58 -15.63 -18.63
C LEU A 536 24.10 -16.57 -19.75
N GLN A 537 25.03 -17.07 -20.55
CA GLN A 537 24.76 -18.09 -21.57
C GLN A 537 24.27 -19.39 -20.92
N GLY A 538 23.20 -19.95 -21.45
CA GLY A 538 22.60 -21.18 -20.96
C GLY A 538 21.60 -20.99 -19.79
N ARG A 539 21.58 -19.81 -19.17
CA ARG A 539 20.60 -19.44 -18.14
C ARG A 539 19.52 -18.51 -18.72
N GLU A 540 19.90 -17.32 -19.16
CA GLU A 540 18.95 -16.40 -19.77
C GLU A 540 18.71 -16.75 -21.25
N PRO A 541 17.47 -16.56 -21.77
CA PRO A 541 17.21 -16.64 -23.20
C PRO A 541 18.11 -15.68 -23.98
N ASN A 542 18.92 -16.22 -24.91
CA ASN A 542 19.92 -15.46 -25.67
C ASN A 542 21.00 -14.80 -24.80
N GLY A 543 21.38 -15.40 -23.70
CA GLY A 543 22.48 -14.95 -22.84
C GLY A 543 23.79 -14.79 -23.64
N THR A 544 24.55 -13.74 -23.33
CA THR A 544 25.76 -13.35 -24.08
C THR A 544 27.05 -13.54 -23.30
N VAL A 545 26.97 -13.64 -21.98
CA VAL A 545 28.15 -13.75 -21.09
C VAL A 545 28.51 -15.23 -20.89
N THR A 546 29.71 -15.61 -21.20
CA THR A 546 30.16 -16.99 -20.95
C THR A 546 30.40 -17.25 -19.47
N PRO A 547 30.38 -18.52 -18.99
CA PRO A 547 30.67 -18.85 -17.58
C PRO A 547 31.97 -18.30 -17.05
N GLN A 548 33.02 -18.26 -17.91
CA GLN A 548 34.33 -17.69 -17.52
C GLN A 548 34.26 -16.16 -17.36
N GLU A 549 33.59 -15.49 -18.29
CA GLU A 549 33.40 -14.05 -18.27
C GLU A 549 32.50 -13.66 -17.09
N TYR A 550 31.50 -14.48 -16.74
CA TYR A 550 30.58 -14.28 -15.63
C TYR A 550 31.31 -14.05 -14.28
N ILE A 551 32.24 -14.94 -13.94
CA ILE A 551 33.01 -14.83 -12.69
C ILE A 551 33.82 -13.53 -12.66
N THR A 552 34.47 -13.18 -13.79
CA THR A 552 35.22 -11.94 -13.87
C THR A 552 34.33 -10.72 -13.71
N LEU A 553 33.18 -10.73 -14.37
CA LEU A 553 32.23 -9.63 -14.37
C LEU A 553 31.58 -9.45 -13.02
N GLN A 554 31.19 -10.55 -12.35
CA GLN A 554 30.68 -10.53 -10.98
C GLN A 554 31.67 -9.90 -10.01
N GLN A 555 32.96 -10.30 -10.09
CA GLN A 555 34.01 -9.72 -9.25
C GLN A 555 34.22 -8.22 -9.53
N GLN A 556 34.15 -7.81 -10.80
CA GLN A 556 34.24 -6.39 -11.15
C GLN A 556 33.07 -5.57 -10.59
N ILE A 557 31.85 -6.10 -10.63
CA ILE A 557 30.69 -5.46 -10.04
C ILE A 557 30.90 -5.30 -8.53
N VAL A 558 31.27 -6.37 -7.82
CA VAL A 558 31.52 -6.34 -6.38
C VAL A 558 32.58 -5.30 -6.02
N GLN A 559 33.75 -5.33 -6.69
CA GLN A 559 34.84 -4.39 -6.40
C GLN A 559 34.43 -2.94 -6.65
N TYR A 560 33.72 -2.68 -7.74
CA TYR A 560 33.30 -1.33 -8.08
C TYR A 560 32.25 -0.81 -7.08
N VAL A 561 31.23 -1.59 -6.77
CA VAL A 561 30.16 -1.22 -5.83
C VAL A 561 30.73 -0.96 -4.44
N GLN A 562 31.62 -1.82 -3.94
CA GLN A 562 32.31 -1.63 -2.66
C GLN A 562 33.25 -0.41 -2.64
N SER A 563 33.69 0.08 -3.78
CA SER A 563 34.55 1.26 -3.87
C SER A 563 33.78 2.59 -3.78
N LEU A 564 32.46 2.55 -3.90
CA LEU A 564 31.64 3.75 -3.90
C LEU A 564 31.50 4.33 -2.49
N ASN A 565 31.99 5.55 -2.30
CA ASN A 565 31.95 6.26 -1.03
C ASN A 565 31.38 7.67 -1.23
N ASP A 566 30.57 8.11 -0.27
CA ASP A 566 30.21 9.50 -0.12
C ASP A 566 31.29 10.24 0.66
N THR A 567 31.76 11.34 0.11
CA THR A 567 32.81 12.19 0.70
C THR A 567 32.32 13.61 1.00
N ASN A 568 31.03 13.89 0.77
CA ASN A 568 30.47 15.20 1.01
C ASN A 568 30.24 15.43 2.51
N PRO A 569 30.98 16.37 3.15
CA PRO A 569 30.93 16.56 4.61
C PRO A 569 29.54 17.01 5.13
N LEU A 570 28.69 17.55 4.28
CA LEU A 570 27.30 17.91 4.63
C LEU A 570 26.43 16.64 4.84
N PHE A 571 26.73 15.54 4.18
CA PHE A 571 25.96 14.30 4.24
C PHE A 571 26.66 13.23 5.09
N THR A 572 27.97 13.29 5.25
CA THR A 572 28.73 12.36 6.10
C THR A 572 28.78 12.78 7.58
N LEU A 573 28.20 13.93 7.96
CA LEU A 573 28.18 14.46 9.34
C LEU A 573 29.57 14.49 9.99
N GLY A 574 30.59 14.90 9.22
CA GLY A 574 31.96 15.03 9.69
C GLY A 574 32.80 13.77 9.67
N GLN A 575 32.28 12.65 9.24
CA GLN A 575 33.07 11.49 8.86
C GLN A 575 33.84 11.80 7.57
N GLN A 576 35.02 11.22 7.39
CA GLN A 576 35.83 11.43 6.20
C GLN A 576 35.16 10.83 4.96
N THR A 577 34.61 9.63 5.08
CA THR A 577 33.88 8.91 4.04
C THR A 577 32.78 8.05 4.66
N VAL A 578 31.68 7.85 3.92
CA VAL A 578 30.63 6.89 4.24
C VAL A 578 30.48 5.96 3.04
N PRO A 579 30.56 4.63 3.22
CA PRO A 579 30.26 3.69 2.15
C PRO A 579 28.83 3.92 1.63
N VAL A 580 28.64 3.93 0.31
CA VAL A 580 27.31 4.06 -0.30
C VAL A 580 26.49 2.78 -0.09
N PHE A 581 27.18 1.64 0.00
CA PHE A 581 26.57 0.33 0.24
C PHE A 581 27.04 -0.26 1.55
N GLU A 582 26.09 -0.72 2.36
CA GLU A 582 26.36 -1.45 3.61
C GLU A 582 26.61 -2.93 3.31
N ILE A 583 25.78 -3.53 2.46
CA ILE A 583 25.87 -4.93 2.08
C ILE A 583 26.20 -5.03 0.59
N VAL A 584 27.18 -5.88 0.24
CA VAL A 584 27.47 -6.29 -1.15
C VAL A 584 27.73 -7.78 -1.14
N HIS A 585 26.78 -8.57 -1.62
CA HIS A 585 26.76 -10.01 -1.51
C HIS A 585 26.74 -10.65 -2.91
N PRO A 586 27.85 -11.27 -3.37
CA PRO A 586 27.86 -12.01 -4.62
C PRO A 586 27.17 -13.36 -4.45
N ARG A 587 26.42 -13.80 -5.46
CA ARG A 587 25.90 -15.16 -5.53
C ARG A 587 27.07 -16.16 -5.51
N PRO A 588 27.05 -17.16 -4.62
CA PRO A 588 28.06 -18.24 -4.66
C PRO A 588 27.89 -19.05 -5.94
N VAL A 589 29.02 -19.37 -6.61
CA VAL A 589 28.99 -20.15 -7.85
C VAL A 589 30.13 -21.15 -7.90
N ASP A 590 29.86 -22.36 -8.36
CA ASP A 590 30.84 -23.35 -8.79
C ASP A 590 30.70 -23.55 -10.31
N ILE A 591 31.73 -23.17 -11.06
CA ILE A 591 31.74 -23.29 -12.52
C ILE A 591 31.58 -24.73 -13.03
N ASN A 592 31.87 -25.72 -12.19
CA ASN A 592 31.75 -27.12 -12.51
C ASN A 592 30.35 -27.69 -12.17
N ASP A 593 29.49 -26.93 -11.50
CA ASP A 593 28.13 -27.34 -11.23
C ASP A 593 27.30 -27.28 -12.53
N PRO A 594 26.54 -28.32 -12.87
CA PRO A 594 25.64 -28.29 -14.02
C PRO A 594 24.56 -27.21 -13.92
N ASN A 595 24.25 -26.76 -12.71
CA ASN A 595 23.30 -25.66 -12.45
C ASN A 595 23.99 -24.31 -12.28
N PHE A 596 25.22 -24.14 -12.75
CA PHE A 596 25.98 -22.88 -12.64
C PHE A 596 25.12 -21.67 -12.97
N GLY A 597 25.14 -20.67 -12.08
CA GLY A 597 24.34 -19.46 -12.19
C GLY A 597 22.87 -19.59 -11.74
N LEU A 598 22.43 -20.78 -11.31
CA LEU A 598 21.08 -21.03 -10.76
C LEU A 598 21.10 -21.26 -9.23
N GLU A 599 22.27 -21.49 -8.65
CA GLU A 599 22.38 -21.69 -7.21
C GLU A 599 22.03 -20.45 -6.40
N THR A 600 21.45 -20.70 -5.23
CA THR A 600 21.22 -19.70 -4.19
C THR A 600 22.06 -20.03 -2.97
N ASP A 601 22.33 -19.04 -2.13
CA ASP A 601 22.84 -19.30 -0.81
C ASP A 601 21.72 -19.26 0.26
N SER A 602 22.07 -19.42 1.52
CA SER A 602 21.08 -19.38 2.60
C SER A 602 20.48 -17.99 2.86
N PHE A 603 21.08 -16.93 2.29
CA PHE A 603 20.69 -15.55 2.55
C PHE A 603 19.68 -15.03 1.54
N ILE A 604 19.82 -15.35 0.26
CA ILE A 604 19.01 -14.84 -0.84
C ILE A 604 18.32 -15.97 -1.59
N GLY A 605 17.20 -15.66 -2.23
CA GLY A 605 16.44 -16.60 -3.03
C GLY A 605 17.07 -16.92 -4.39
N GLN A 606 16.51 -17.90 -5.06
CA GLN A 606 16.97 -18.38 -6.36
C GLN A 606 16.97 -17.28 -7.42
N ASP A 607 15.94 -16.43 -7.41
CA ASP A 607 15.77 -15.36 -8.40
C ASP A 607 16.43 -14.03 -7.97
N ALA A 608 17.21 -14.02 -6.90
CA ALA A 608 18.04 -12.87 -6.55
C ALA A 608 19.10 -12.59 -7.60
N GLY A 609 19.67 -11.39 -7.58
CA GLY A 609 20.74 -10.98 -8.50
C GLY A 609 22.02 -11.79 -8.34
N ASP A 610 22.88 -11.75 -9.35
CA ASP A 610 24.23 -12.32 -9.32
C ASP A 610 25.14 -11.57 -8.34
N VAL A 611 24.82 -10.30 -8.05
CA VAL A 611 25.29 -9.53 -6.91
C VAL A 611 24.08 -8.79 -6.32
N VAL A 612 23.82 -9.01 -5.05
CA VAL A 612 22.83 -8.26 -4.28
C VAL A 612 23.54 -7.22 -3.45
N ALA A 613 23.06 -5.98 -3.46
CA ALA A 613 23.65 -4.94 -2.64
C ALA A 613 22.57 -4.05 -2.03
N VAL A 614 22.76 -3.73 -0.75
CA VAL A 614 21.88 -2.88 0.04
C VAL A 614 22.61 -1.60 0.38
N LEU A 615 21.96 -0.47 0.14
CA LEU A 615 22.52 0.85 0.45
C LEU A 615 22.66 1.06 1.96
N THR A 616 23.60 1.90 2.32
CA THR A 616 23.73 2.43 3.67
C THR A 616 22.48 3.25 4.02
N ASP A 617 22.09 3.21 5.25
CA ASP A 617 20.98 3.99 5.80
C ASP A 617 21.04 5.47 5.39
N GLY A 618 19.88 6.01 4.98
CA GLY A 618 19.72 7.36 4.46
C GLY A 618 19.98 7.53 2.95
N TYR A 619 20.33 6.45 2.23
CA TYR A 619 20.48 6.42 0.78
C TYR A 619 19.41 5.52 0.16
N ASN A 620 18.86 5.91 -1.01
CA ASN A 620 17.81 5.10 -1.65
C ASN A 620 17.87 5.26 -3.19
N PHE A 621 17.49 4.22 -3.93
CA PHE A 621 17.40 4.29 -5.39
C PHE A 621 16.15 5.01 -5.88
N ASP A 622 15.12 5.06 -5.06
CA ASP A 622 13.90 5.77 -5.39
C ASP A 622 14.08 7.29 -5.24
N GLY A 623 13.18 8.04 -5.86
CA GLY A 623 13.19 9.49 -5.73
C GLY A 623 14.29 10.22 -6.49
N VAL A 624 14.98 9.58 -7.44
CA VAL A 624 15.89 10.29 -8.36
C VAL A 624 15.10 11.26 -9.23
N GLN A 625 15.42 12.55 -9.13
CA GLN A 625 14.71 13.58 -9.86
C GLN A 625 15.09 13.58 -11.36
N SER A 626 14.15 14.06 -12.20
CA SER A 626 14.42 14.31 -13.63
C SER A 626 13.95 15.73 -14.00
N PRO A 627 14.88 16.65 -14.36
CA PRO A 627 16.34 16.46 -14.41
C PRO A 627 16.96 16.27 -13.03
N LEU A 628 18.10 15.57 -12.98
CA LEU A 628 18.82 15.28 -11.75
C LEU A 628 19.27 16.59 -11.06
N VAL A 629 19.04 16.70 -9.75
CA VAL A 629 19.47 17.82 -8.92
C VAL A 629 20.69 17.42 -8.10
N ASN A 630 21.84 18.09 -8.34
CA ASN A 630 23.07 17.82 -7.59
C ASN A 630 22.93 18.31 -6.15
N ARG A 631 23.41 17.54 -5.18
CA ARG A 631 23.39 17.91 -3.77
C ARG A 631 24.30 19.14 -3.52
N LYS A 632 23.95 19.93 -2.52
CA LYS A 632 24.79 21.02 -2.03
C LYS A 632 26.19 20.54 -1.69
N GLY A 633 27.20 21.18 -2.25
CA GLY A 633 28.59 20.82 -2.04
C GLY A 633 29.18 19.80 -3.02
N ASP A 634 28.36 19.10 -3.78
CA ASP A 634 28.83 18.19 -4.83
C ASP A 634 29.18 18.96 -6.12
N PRO A 635 30.10 18.42 -6.93
CA PRO A 635 30.35 18.93 -8.28
C PRO A 635 29.10 18.83 -9.16
N GLN A 636 28.91 19.77 -10.07
CA GLN A 636 27.83 19.70 -11.05
C GLN A 636 28.09 18.56 -12.04
N ASP A 637 27.22 17.55 -12.03
CA ASP A 637 27.29 16.38 -12.88
C ASP A 637 25.87 15.89 -13.21
N SER A 638 25.47 15.97 -14.47
CA SER A 638 24.15 15.47 -14.94
C SER A 638 24.00 13.95 -14.87
N LYS A 639 25.09 13.23 -14.60
CA LYS A 639 25.16 11.78 -14.40
C LYS A 639 25.74 11.43 -13.03
N ALA A 640 25.51 12.26 -12.02
CA ALA A 640 25.93 11.96 -10.66
C ALA A 640 25.29 10.63 -10.20
N ILE A 641 26.05 9.84 -9.44
CA ILE A 641 25.51 8.66 -8.77
C ILE A 641 24.64 9.09 -7.60
N LEU A 642 25.07 10.09 -6.84
CA LEU A 642 24.38 10.62 -5.67
C LEU A 642 23.72 11.96 -6.02
N SER A 643 22.47 12.16 -5.60
CA SER A 643 21.68 13.35 -5.93
C SER A 643 20.69 13.68 -4.81
N VAL A 644 20.05 14.85 -4.91
CA VAL A 644 18.96 15.24 -4.00
C VAL A 644 17.76 14.34 -4.25
N SER A 645 17.17 13.80 -3.17
CA SER A 645 15.96 13.02 -3.23
C SER A 645 14.71 13.89 -3.34
N ASN A 646 13.64 13.36 -3.90
CA ASN A 646 12.33 13.97 -3.88
C ASN A 646 11.31 13.20 -3.02
N PHE A 647 11.81 12.29 -2.16
CA PHE A 647 11.10 11.63 -1.07
C PHE A 647 11.79 11.95 0.26
N TYR A 648 11.12 11.68 1.36
CA TYR A 648 11.62 11.99 2.70
C TYR A 648 11.84 10.76 3.57
N GLY A 649 11.06 9.69 3.40
CA GLY A 649 11.24 8.45 4.14
C GLY A 649 11.51 7.27 3.23
N ALA A 650 12.18 6.27 3.76
CA ALA A 650 12.51 5.02 3.07
C ALA A 650 12.59 3.85 4.04
N HIS A 651 12.46 2.66 3.48
CA HIS A 651 12.64 1.38 4.11
C HIS A 651 13.31 0.42 3.12
N GLY A 652 13.59 -0.82 3.53
CA GLY A 652 14.26 -1.81 2.69
C GLY A 652 15.72 -2.03 3.07
N PHE A 653 16.22 -1.32 4.07
CA PHE A 653 17.58 -1.46 4.57
C PHE A 653 17.80 -2.80 5.31
N ASN A 654 19.02 -3.01 5.78
CA ASN A 654 19.36 -4.12 6.64
C ASN A 654 18.43 -4.20 7.85
N SER A 655 17.77 -5.33 8.05
CA SER A 655 16.80 -5.55 9.14
C SER A 655 17.40 -5.45 10.55
N GLN A 656 18.73 -5.44 10.66
CA GLN A 656 19.43 -5.24 11.93
C GLN A 656 19.51 -3.77 12.37
N ILE A 657 19.17 -2.83 11.49
CA ILE A 657 19.05 -1.41 11.82
C ILE A 657 17.81 -1.24 12.70
N LEU A 658 17.96 -0.55 13.84
CA LEU A 658 16.89 -0.43 14.83
C LEU A 658 15.65 0.26 14.28
N ASP A 659 15.80 1.26 13.40
CA ASP A 659 14.70 1.98 12.79
C ASP A 659 13.95 1.13 11.74
N MET A 660 14.54 0.02 11.26
CA MET A 660 13.86 -1.00 10.45
C MET A 660 13.03 -1.98 11.30
N SER A 661 13.07 -1.86 12.63
CA SER A 661 12.27 -2.71 13.51
C SER A 661 10.78 -2.52 13.24
N ALA A 662 10.10 -3.62 12.97
CA ALA A 662 8.65 -3.69 12.86
C ALA A 662 7.98 -3.59 14.24
N ILE A 663 6.69 -3.31 14.29
CA ILE A 663 5.89 -3.41 15.52
C ILE A 663 5.42 -4.84 15.76
N PHE A 664 5.14 -5.17 17.02
CA PHE A 664 4.46 -6.40 17.39
C PHE A 664 3.59 -6.17 18.62
N TYR A 665 2.29 -6.40 18.46
CA TYR A 665 1.30 -6.46 19.52
C TYR A 665 0.45 -7.71 19.33
N ALA A 666 0.08 -8.36 20.44
CA ALA A 666 -0.87 -9.47 20.40
C ALA A 666 -1.76 -9.44 21.65
N ALA A 667 -3.05 -9.67 21.50
CA ALA A 667 -3.98 -9.79 22.62
C ALA A 667 -5.12 -10.75 22.26
N GLY A 668 -5.55 -11.57 23.21
CA GLY A 668 -6.63 -12.51 22.99
C GLY A 668 -6.73 -13.63 24.00
N PRO A 669 -7.61 -14.62 23.74
CA PRO A 669 -7.85 -15.72 24.68
C PRO A 669 -6.62 -16.55 25.00
N ASP A 670 -5.75 -16.80 24.02
CA ASP A 670 -4.55 -17.65 24.17
C ASP A 670 -3.27 -16.85 24.42
N ILE A 671 -3.36 -15.51 24.47
CA ILE A 671 -2.20 -14.61 24.60
C ILE A 671 -1.99 -14.24 26.07
N LEU A 672 -0.73 -14.35 26.53
CA LEU A 672 -0.28 -13.81 27.84
C LEU A 672 -0.27 -12.27 27.82
N HIS A 673 -0.32 -11.67 29.00
CA HIS A 673 -0.08 -10.23 29.13
C HIS A 673 1.36 -9.98 29.57
N GLY A 674 2.08 -9.12 28.84
CA GLY A 674 3.47 -8.81 29.15
C GLY A 674 4.20 -7.97 28.12
N THR A 675 5.50 -7.97 28.23
CA THR A 675 6.43 -7.34 27.28
C THR A 675 7.51 -8.33 26.93
N LEU A 676 7.79 -8.49 25.64
CA LEU A 676 8.90 -9.25 25.10
C LEU A 676 10.02 -8.29 24.66
N ASP A 677 11.26 -8.66 24.88
CA ASP A 677 12.38 -7.83 24.43
C ASP A 677 12.52 -7.85 22.91
N LEU A 678 12.37 -9.04 22.32
CA LEU A 678 12.62 -9.28 20.91
C LEU A 678 11.71 -10.39 20.36
N VAL A 679 11.18 -10.18 19.17
CA VAL A 679 10.55 -11.19 18.30
C VAL A 679 11.09 -11.04 16.86
N HIS A 680 10.78 -11.98 15.98
CA HIS A 680 11.09 -11.88 14.56
C HIS A 680 9.81 -12.02 13.74
N ASN A 681 9.68 -11.30 12.65
CA ASN A 681 8.50 -11.38 11.76
C ASN A 681 8.23 -12.81 11.31
N ILE A 682 9.27 -13.60 11.03
CA ILE A 682 9.12 -15.02 10.63
C ILE A 682 8.57 -15.91 11.75
N ASP A 683 8.59 -15.49 13.02
CA ASP A 683 8.05 -16.25 14.16
C ASP A 683 6.52 -16.17 14.25
N VAL A 684 5.88 -15.24 13.52
CA VAL A 684 4.44 -15.02 13.57
C VAL A 684 3.69 -16.22 12.97
N ALA A 685 4.09 -16.69 11.79
CA ALA A 685 3.44 -17.81 11.12
C ALA A 685 3.43 -19.11 11.98
N PRO A 686 4.55 -19.64 12.48
CA PRO A 686 4.53 -20.82 13.32
C PRO A 686 3.80 -20.63 14.65
N THR A 687 3.70 -19.40 15.14
CA THR A 687 2.91 -19.09 16.34
C THR A 687 1.41 -19.20 16.04
N ILE A 688 0.95 -18.70 14.90
CA ILE A 688 -0.44 -18.85 14.44
C ILE A 688 -0.76 -20.32 14.17
N ASP A 689 0.13 -21.07 13.51
CA ASP A 689 -0.03 -22.51 13.30
C ASP A 689 -0.20 -23.24 14.63
N LYS A 690 0.58 -22.89 15.65
CA LYS A 690 0.47 -23.48 16.98
C LYS A 690 -0.88 -23.20 17.65
N ILE A 691 -1.41 -21.96 17.57
CA ILE A 691 -2.73 -21.61 18.09
C ILE A 691 -3.81 -22.39 17.38
N LEU A 692 -3.70 -22.57 16.07
CA LEU A 692 -4.68 -23.30 15.25
C LEU A 692 -4.49 -24.82 15.25
N GLY A 693 -3.47 -25.35 15.94
CA GLY A 693 -3.20 -26.78 16.08
C GLY A 693 -2.69 -27.44 14.80
N VAL A 694 -1.97 -26.68 13.98
CA VAL A 694 -1.35 -27.14 12.73
C VAL A 694 0.16 -27.23 12.94
N GLN A 695 0.80 -28.17 12.26
CA GLN A 695 2.26 -28.26 12.28
C GLN A 695 2.83 -27.41 11.15
N PRO A 696 3.82 -26.54 11.44
CA PRO A 696 4.53 -25.79 10.39
C PRO A 696 5.18 -26.71 9.36
N ASP A 697 5.32 -26.22 8.13
CA ASP A 697 6.05 -26.94 7.08
C ASP A 697 7.58 -26.90 7.33
N ASP A 698 8.31 -27.81 6.69
CA ASP A 698 9.77 -27.92 6.82
C ASP A 698 10.52 -26.67 6.32
N THR A 699 9.88 -25.85 5.50
CA THR A 699 10.46 -24.57 5.00
C THR A 699 10.32 -23.41 5.98
N VAL A 700 9.53 -23.55 7.04
CA VAL A 700 9.38 -22.56 8.09
C VAL A 700 10.65 -22.46 8.91
N GLN A 701 11.28 -21.29 8.92
CA GLN A 701 12.53 -21.01 9.63
C GLN A 701 12.28 -20.32 10.99
N GLY A 702 11.12 -19.68 11.11
CA GLY A 702 10.68 -19.07 12.36
C GLY A 702 10.33 -20.11 13.44
N THR A 703 10.19 -19.67 14.65
CA THR A 703 9.84 -20.48 15.81
C THR A 703 8.64 -19.90 16.54
N VAL A 704 7.91 -20.74 17.26
CA VAL A 704 6.81 -20.23 18.11
C VAL A 704 7.37 -19.21 19.12
N ILE A 705 6.75 -18.04 19.18
CA ILE A 705 7.19 -16.94 20.05
C ILE A 705 7.13 -17.38 21.51
N ASN A 706 8.30 -17.51 22.10
CA ASN A 706 8.42 -17.97 23.48
C ASN A 706 7.89 -16.93 24.48
N GLY A 707 7.08 -17.37 25.44
CA GLY A 707 6.48 -16.49 26.45
C GLY A 707 5.26 -15.69 25.98
N LEU A 708 4.77 -15.92 24.76
CA LEU A 708 3.56 -15.27 24.24
C LEU A 708 2.27 -16.02 24.57
N LEU A 709 2.29 -17.35 24.49
CA LEU A 709 1.10 -18.18 24.63
C LEU A 709 0.89 -18.67 26.08
N LYS A 710 -0.41 -18.77 26.49
CA LYS A 710 -0.83 -19.30 27.79
C LYS A 710 -0.54 -20.75 27.98
#